data_c989a9017557dbad964e9c133455fbaa
#
_entry.id   c989a9017557dbad964e9c133455fbaa
#
_cell.length_a   1.000
_cell.length_b   1.000
_cell.length_c   1.000
_cell.angle_alpha   90.00
_cell.angle_beta   90.00
_cell.angle_gamma   90.00
#
_symmetry.space_group_name_H-M   'P 1'
#
loop_
_entity.id
_entity.type
_entity.pdbx_description
1 polymer ?
#
loop_
_entity_poly.entity_id
_entity_poly.type
_entity_poly.pdbx_seq_one_letter_code
_entity_poly.pdbx_strand_id
1 'polypeptide(L)'
;MDTKLLLCDCAGSQPLNSDKIGSACEMECSKVFTALCTRELEAAAAEIQQGDTIIACGQEQEVFQALAEELNVDAPGFVDLRDRAGWSDEGADAAPKMAALAAEALLPQPVTPSVDVYSEGTCLIIGPGDVAFALAEKLAVTLAVTVLVTDEAEPMSRAFDVVRGRIKSLNGALGGFTLQLDAFQQLEPGGRGAFAWTEVRDRAQSACDIVLDLTGDTPLVQAPAKREGYLRADPKDPLSVERLAFEAAQLVGTFEKPLYVRMEETLCAHSRAEQVACTNCLDICPKGAITPAGEHVEIDPMICAGCGECAAVCPSTAITYEDPPVSALLSRMHILARTYRRAGGAAPRLLVHNAHGAEMIRLAARFGRGLPADLIPLELSVISGFGHAEMLAALAHGFARVDVLLSPTTERDALDRELALAQAIAGANALGLLDEADPDALSDVLYAQDVPQPLADPVLPLGNRRQIARLAAQALNPKAEEPLPLPENAPYGAIAVNTDACTLCLSCVSLCPSGALIDNPDKPQLNFQHDACLQCGLCKGICPEDAIALVPQLDLSDAALSQQVLNEEEPFACVECGALFGVKSTVERIMEKLAGTHPMFASSDKARMIQMCDNCRVNAQFQQEDNPFQSNPKPRVVTTEDYFSKRKDH
;
A
#
# COMPACT_ATOMS: atom_id res chain seq x y z
N MET A 1 30.74 -21.13 -0.39
CA MET A 1 31.45 -21.41 0.90
C MET A 1 30.35 -21.42 1.94
N ASP A 2 30.43 -22.30 2.92
CA ASP A 2 29.39 -22.34 3.97
C ASP A 2 29.64 -21.20 4.94
N THR A 3 28.68 -20.31 5.14
CA THR A 3 28.76 -19.17 6.04
C THR A 3 28.94 -19.65 7.48
N LYS A 4 29.87 -19.07 8.24
CA LYS A 4 30.18 -19.44 9.61
C LYS A 4 29.64 -18.42 10.61
N LEU A 5 28.98 -18.90 11.70
CA LEU A 5 28.50 -18.06 12.78
C LEU A 5 29.53 -17.94 13.89
N LEU A 6 30.02 -16.73 14.14
CA LEU A 6 30.93 -16.43 15.25
C LEU A 6 30.14 -16.07 16.50
N LEU A 7 30.25 -16.92 17.52
CA LEU A 7 29.53 -16.76 18.79
C LEU A 7 30.40 -16.12 19.88
N CYS A 8 29.84 -15.11 20.56
CA CYS A 8 30.50 -14.47 21.71
C CYS A 8 29.53 -14.34 22.88
N ASP A 9 29.96 -14.78 24.10
CA ASP A 9 29.15 -14.71 25.31
C ASP A 9 29.19 -13.33 26.01
N CYS A 10 29.82 -12.33 25.37
CA CYS A 10 29.94 -10.96 25.87
C CYS A 10 30.47 -10.92 27.34
N ALA A 11 31.68 -11.42 27.54
CA ALA A 11 32.32 -11.50 28.87
C ALA A 11 31.57 -12.40 29.88
N GLY A 12 30.95 -13.47 29.39
CA GLY A 12 30.18 -14.42 30.19
C GLY A 12 28.79 -13.91 30.60
N SER A 13 28.29 -12.87 29.96
CA SER A 13 27.02 -12.25 30.35
C SER A 13 25.77 -12.90 29.75
N GLN A 14 25.95 -13.79 28.75
CA GLN A 14 24.85 -14.53 28.14
C GLN A 14 25.18 -16.02 27.97
N PRO A 15 24.25 -16.93 28.22
CA PRO A 15 24.44 -18.35 27.97
C PRO A 15 24.31 -18.66 26.49
N LEU A 16 25.28 -19.37 25.90
CA LEU A 16 25.27 -19.81 24.50
C LEU A 16 25.51 -21.31 24.39
N ASN A 17 24.73 -21.97 23.55
CA ASN A 17 24.90 -23.37 23.21
C ASN A 17 25.18 -23.51 21.70
N SER A 18 26.45 -23.52 21.31
CA SER A 18 26.90 -23.59 19.92
C SER A 18 26.35 -24.78 19.15
N ASP A 19 26.34 -25.97 19.80
CA ASP A 19 25.88 -27.21 19.15
C ASP A 19 24.37 -27.13 18.81
N LYS A 20 23.59 -26.65 19.78
CA LYS A 20 22.13 -26.51 19.62
C LYS A 20 21.77 -25.46 18.58
N ILE A 21 22.47 -24.31 18.58
CA ILE A 21 22.27 -23.24 17.60
C ILE A 21 22.68 -23.74 16.20
N GLY A 22 23.91 -24.24 16.04
CA GLY A 22 24.46 -24.67 14.76
C GLY A 22 23.65 -25.78 14.10
N SER A 23 23.25 -26.81 14.87
CA SER A 23 22.46 -27.92 14.34
C SER A 23 21.05 -27.48 13.89
N ALA A 24 20.47 -26.48 14.56
CA ALA A 24 19.13 -26.01 14.23
C ALA A 24 19.12 -25.06 13.01
N CYS A 25 20.10 -24.16 12.90
CA CYS A 25 20.21 -23.23 11.76
C CYS A 25 21.00 -23.80 10.56
N GLU A 26 21.50 -25.05 10.65
CA GLU A 26 22.30 -25.69 9.59
C GLU A 26 23.56 -24.92 9.21
N MET A 27 24.19 -24.30 10.21
CA MET A 27 25.37 -23.43 10.07
C MET A 27 26.53 -23.93 10.92
N GLU A 28 27.74 -23.80 10.40
CA GLU A 28 28.93 -24.01 11.22
C GLU A 28 29.05 -22.90 12.26
N CYS A 29 29.11 -23.26 13.53
CA CYS A 29 29.36 -22.30 14.61
C CYS A 29 30.81 -22.37 15.05
N SER A 30 31.39 -21.23 15.41
CA SER A 30 32.67 -21.20 16.10
C SER A 30 32.56 -21.79 17.52
N LYS A 31 33.69 -22.02 18.17
CA LYS A 31 33.68 -22.04 19.65
C LYS A 31 33.08 -20.75 20.19
N VAL A 32 32.53 -20.80 21.40
CA VAL A 32 32.05 -19.57 22.04
C VAL A 32 33.27 -18.76 22.50
N PHE A 33 33.39 -17.56 21.94
CA PHE A 33 34.37 -16.56 22.37
C PHE A 33 33.83 -15.76 23.57
N THR A 34 34.72 -15.14 24.34
CA THR A 34 34.29 -14.38 25.53
C THR A 34 34.35 -12.86 25.30
N ALA A 35 35.30 -12.38 24.52
CA ALA A 35 35.49 -10.95 24.31
C ALA A 35 36.01 -10.68 22.88
N LEU A 36 35.22 -11.10 21.88
CA LEU A 36 35.61 -11.14 20.46
C LEU A 36 35.97 -9.75 19.91
N CYS A 37 35.24 -8.70 20.34
CA CYS A 37 35.46 -7.30 19.90
C CYS A 37 36.68 -6.62 20.58
N THR A 38 37.34 -7.27 21.51
CA THR A 38 38.48 -6.69 22.27
C THR A 38 39.65 -7.65 22.39
N ARG A 39 39.64 -8.53 23.40
CA ARG A 39 40.79 -9.41 23.73
C ARG A 39 41.03 -10.52 22.70
N GLU A 40 40.01 -10.90 21.94
CA GLU A 40 40.05 -12.00 20.96
C GLU A 40 39.91 -11.48 19.51
N LEU A 41 40.25 -10.19 19.27
CA LEU A 41 40.11 -9.55 17.97
C LEU A 41 40.96 -10.22 16.86
N GLU A 42 42.14 -10.74 17.22
CA GLU A 42 43.01 -11.51 16.31
C GLU A 42 42.32 -12.81 15.83
N ALA A 43 41.53 -13.44 16.73
CA ALA A 43 40.75 -14.61 16.35
C ALA A 43 39.58 -14.24 15.42
N ALA A 44 38.93 -13.11 15.67
CA ALA A 44 37.91 -12.58 14.73
C ALA A 44 38.52 -12.31 13.33
N ALA A 45 39.69 -11.67 13.29
CA ALA A 45 40.42 -11.41 12.03
C ALA A 45 40.73 -12.71 11.26
N ALA A 46 41.19 -13.75 11.98
CA ALA A 46 41.49 -15.04 11.34
C ALA A 46 40.25 -15.73 10.75
N GLU A 47 39.10 -15.64 11.42
CA GLU A 47 37.86 -16.22 10.94
C GLU A 47 37.27 -15.42 9.76
N ILE A 48 37.26 -14.09 9.82
CA ILE A 48 36.77 -13.20 8.76
C ILE A 48 37.61 -13.39 7.48
N GLN A 49 38.91 -13.62 7.58
CA GLN A 49 39.77 -13.89 6.43
C GLN A 49 39.52 -15.23 5.75
N GLN A 50 38.91 -16.19 6.42
CA GLN A 50 38.70 -17.54 5.88
C GLN A 50 37.46 -17.67 5.00
N GLY A 51 36.51 -16.76 5.06
CA GLY A 51 35.28 -16.78 4.26
C GLY A 51 34.13 -15.98 4.85
N ASP A 52 32.95 -16.22 4.31
CA ASP A 52 31.74 -15.54 4.76
C ASP A 52 31.43 -15.83 6.22
N THR A 53 31.27 -14.76 7.00
CA THR A 53 31.00 -14.87 8.43
C THR A 53 29.80 -14.02 8.85
N ILE A 54 29.04 -14.52 9.83
CA ILE A 54 28.05 -13.76 10.57
C ILE A 54 28.54 -13.67 12.01
N ILE A 55 28.58 -12.49 12.58
CA ILE A 55 29.01 -12.26 13.95
C ILE A 55 27.80 -12.03 14.85
N ALA A 56 27.70 -12.81 15.94
CA ALA A 56 26.64 -12.67 16.94
C ALA A 56 26.90 -11.43 17.83
N CYS A 57 26.84 -10.24 17.23
CA CYS A 57 27.08 -8.96 17.89
C CYS A 57 26.22 -7.86 17.29
N GLY A 58 25.40 -7.19 18.09
CA GLY A 58 24.64 -6.01 17.68
C GLY A 58 25.32 -4.69 18.02
N GLN A 59 26.20 -4.66 19.00
CA GLN A 59 26.75 -3.40 19.55
C GLN A 59 28.03 -2.92 18.85
N GLU A 60 28.97 -3.83 18.61
CA GLU A 60 30.34 -3.49 18.17
C GLU A 60 30.55 -3.79 16.67
N GLN A 61 29.52 -3.57 15.86
CA GLN A 61 29.56 -3.84 14.40
C GLN A 61 30.66 -3.02 13.70
N GLU A 62 30.80 -1.75 14.07
CA GLU A 62 31.79 -0.83 13.50
C GLU A 62 33.24 -1.35 13.68
N VAL A 63 33.52 -1.98 14.83
CA VAL A 63 34.85 -2.57 15.09
C VAL A 63 35.17 -3.68 14.10
N PHE A 64 34.19 -4.54 13.79
CA PHE A 64 34.40 -5.65 12.86
C PHE A 64 34.35 -5.21 11.40
N GLN A 65 33.59 -4.16 11.07
CA GLN A 65 33.62 -3.54 9.74
C GLN A 65 34.98 -2.91 9.47
N ALA A 66 35.49 -2.11 10.39
CA ALA A 66 36.83 -1.53 10.28
C ALA A 66 37.92 -2.60 10.18
N LEU A 67 37.78 -3.71 10.93
CA LEU A 67 38.69 -4.85 10.84
C LEU A 67 38.66 -5.51 9.45
N ALA A 68 37.48 -5.69 8.86
CA ALA A 68 37.34 -6.25 7.51
C ALA A 68 37.95 -5.32 6.44
N GLU A 69 37.77 -4.00 6.59
CA GLU A 69 38.41 -2.99 5.74
C GLU A 69 39.94 -3.07 5.83
N GLU A 70 40.51 -3.16 7.04
CA GLU A 70 41.96 -3.33 7.25
C GLU A 70 42.51 -4.61 6.59
N LEU A 71 41.71 -5.67 6.62
CA LEU A 71 42.05 -6.96 6.01
C LEU A 71 41.79 -7.01 4.51
N ASN A 72 41.12 -6.01 3.94
CA ASN A 72 40.68 -5.92 2.55
C ASN A 72 39.84 -7.11 2.11
N VAL A 73 38.86 -7.45 2.94
CA VAL A 73 37.83 -8.49 2.72
C VAL A 73 36.44 -7.89 2.88
N ASP A 74 35.42 -8.62 2.42
CA ASP A 74 34.03 -8.20 2.56
C ASP A 74 33.63 -8.13 4.04
N ALA A 75 32.78 -7.15 4.38
CA ALA A 75 32.30 -6.98 5.74
C ALA A 75 31.45 -8.18 6.18
N PRO A 76 31.61 -8.67 7.43
CA PRO A 76 30.79 -9.77 7.96
C PRO A 76 29.33 -9.34 8.12
N GLY A 77 28.41 -10.31 8.06
CA GLY A 77 27.04 -10.12 8.51
C GLY A 77 26.95 -10.02 10.04
N PHE A 78 25.82 -9.51 10.55
CA PHE A 78 25.62 -9.35 11.99
C PHE A 78 24.26 -9.88 12.43
N VAL A 79 24.21 -10.43 13.66
CA VAL A 79 22.97 -10.78 14.36
C VAL A 79 23.07 -10.43 15.84
N ASP A 80 22.07 -9.74 16.36
CA ASP A 80 22.02 -9.45 17.80
C ASP A 80 21.32 -10.59 18.54
N LEU A 81 22.11 -11.47 19.13
CA LEU A 81 21.62 -12.55 19.99
C LEU A 81 21.53 -12.13 21.47
N ARG A 82 22.29 -11.11 21.87
CA ARG A 82 22.38 -10.68 23.24
C ARG A 82 21.14 -9.92 23.70
N ASP A 83 20.86 -8.78 23.06
CA ASP A 83 19.76 -7.89 23.47
C ASP A 83 18.40 -8.50 23.06
N ARG A 84 18.35 -9.26 21.96
CA ARG A 84 17.10 -9.88 21.46
C ARG A 84 16.76 -11.23 22.13
N ALA A 85 17.73 -11.91 22.78
CA ALA A 85 17.53 -13.24 23.32
C ALA A 85 18.29 -13.53 24.64
N GLY A 86 19.61 -13.28 24.68
CA GLY A 86 20.47 -13.73 25.76
C GLY A 86 20.29 -12.99 27.08
N TRP A 87 20.10 -11.68 26.99
CA TRP A 87 19.87 -10.83 28.18
C TRP A 87 18.39 -10.79 28.52
N SER A 88 17.95 -11.87 29.18
CA SER A 88 16.59 -11.98 29.71
C SER A 88 16.55 -12.90 30.95
N ASP A 89 15.46 -12.82 31.72
CA ASP A 89 15.22 -13.72 32.85
C ASP A 89 15.22 -15.21 32.43
N GLU A 90 14.87 -15.48 31.15
CA GLU A 90 14.81 -16.81 30.56
C GLU A 90 15.97 -17.07 29.57
N GLY A 91 17.06 -16.31 29.63
CA GLY A 91 18.18 -16.41 28.69
C GLY A 91 18.78 -17.82 28.58
N ALA A 92 18.72 -18.63 29.65
CA ALA A 92 19.18 -20.02 29.67
C ALA A 92 18.35 -20.92 28.71
N ASP A 93 17.08 -20.59 28.48
CA ASP A 93 16.14 -21.34 27.63
C ASP A 93 16.02 -20.74 26.23
N ALA A 94 16.72 -19.62 25.96
CA ALA A 94 16.61 -18.88 24.71
C ALA A 94 17.35 -19.48 23.50
N ALA A 95 18.02 -20.63 23.63
CA ALA A 95 18.76 -21.26 22.54
C ALA A 95 17.90 -21.50 21.25
N PRO A 96 16.62 -21.91 21.32
CA PRO A 96 15.77 -22.00 20.14
C PRO A 96 15.55 -20.65 19.45
N LYS A 97 15.35 -19.58 20.22
CA LYS A 97 15.21 -18.21 19.70
C LYS A 97 16.51 -17.72 19.05
N MET A 98 17.66 -17.97 19.69
CA MET A 98 18.98 -17.62 19.15
C MET A 98 19.23 -18.31 17.80
N ALA A 99 18.89 -19.60 17.68
CA ALA A 99 19.01 -20.35 16.44
C ALA A 99 18.11 -19.75 15.34
N ALA A 100 16.88 -19.38 15.68
CA ALA A 100 15.94 -18.77 14.76
C ALA A 100 16.45 -17.42 14.23
N LEU A 101 16.94 -16.55 15.10
CA LEU A 101 17.52 -15.25 14.73
C LEU A 101 18.80 -15.40 13.88
N ALA A 102 19.64 -16.40 14.18
CA ALA A 102 20.83 -16.70 13.39
C ALA A 102 20.46 -17.19 11.98
N ALA A 103 19.42 -18.03 11.86
CA ALA A 103 18.93 -18.50 10.56
C ALA A 103 18.27 -17.37 9.74
N GLU A 104 17.60 -16.43 10.37
CA GLU A 104 17.06 -15.23 9.71
C GLU A 104 18.19 -14.39 9.10
N ALA A 105 19.30 -14.24 9.80
CA ALA A 105 20.45 -13.44 9.33
C ALA A 105 21.14 -14.01 8.07
N LEU A 106 20.88 -15.28 7.72
CA LEU A 106 21.34 -15.91 6.48
C LEU A 106 20.49 -15.56 5.25
N LEU A 107 19.29 -15.01 5.45
CA LEU A 107 18.42 -14.69 4.33
C LEU A 107 19.01 -13.53 3.52
N PRO A 108 18.95 -13.61 2.20
CA PRO A 108 19.39 -12.50 1.35
C PRO A 108 18.57 -11.26 1.67
N GLN A 109 19.25 -10.12 1.77
CA GLN A 109 18.57 -8.84 1.94
C GLN A 109 17.89 -8.49 0.61
N PRO A 110 16.58 -8.21 0.62
CA PRO A 110 15.89 -7.77 -0.58
C PRO A 110 16.40 -6.40 -1.01
N VAL A 111 16.52 -6.21 -2.32
CA VAL A 111 16.85 -4.90 -2.89
C VAL A 111 15.54 -4.16 -3.14
N THR A 112 15.38 -3.02 -2.48
CA THR A 112 14.25 -2.12 -2.73
C THR A 112 14.52 -1.32 -4.01
N PRO A 113 13.61 -1.32 -4.99
CA PRO A 113 13.73 -0.45 -6.15
C PRO A 113 13.80 1.01 -5.73
N SER A 114 14.57 1.82 -6.42
CA SER A 114 14.72 3.24 -6.13
C SER A 114 14.66 4.10 -7.39
N VAL A 115 14.49 5.40 -7.21
CA VAL A 115 14.53 6.42 -8.26
C VAL A 115 15.39 7.58 -7.80
N ASP A 116 16.15 8.14 -8.73
CA ASP A 116 16.96 9.31 -8.46
C ASP A 116 16.11 10.58 -8.38
N VAL A 117 16.32 11.35 -7.32
CA VAL A 117 15.77 12.69 -7.11
C VAL A 117 16.87 13.70 -7.26
N TYR A 118 16.72 14.61 -8.19
CA TYR A 118 17.70 15.64 -8.47
C TYR A 118 17.29 16.96 -7.83
N SER A 119 18.17 17.57 -7.05
CA SER A 119 18.03 18.92 -6.52
C SER A 119 19.22 19.77 -6.97
N GLU A 120 18.95 20.78 -7.78
CA GLU A 120 19.94 21.75 -8.22
C GLU A 120 20.18 22.83 -7.15
N GLY A 121 19.40 22.81 -6.07
CA GLY A 121 19.50 23.76 -4.97
C GLY A 121 18.73 25.05 -5.19
N THR A 122 17.73 25.06 -6.09
CA THR A 122 16.78 26.18 -6.16
C THR A 122 15.92 26.21 -4.89
N CYS A 123 16.01 27.29 -4.10
CA CYS A 123 15.44 27.37 -2.76
C CYS A 123 14.51 28.56 -2.63
N LEU A 124 13.28 28.33 -2.19
CA LEU A 124 12.31 29.35 -1.85
C LEU A 124 12.23 29.53 -0.34
N ILE A 125 12.59 30.69 0.19
CA ILE A 125 12.42 31.07 1.59
C ILE A 125 11.16 31.94 1.70
N ILE A 126 10.24 31.55 2.59
CA ILE A 126 8.97 32.27 2.80
C ILE A 126 8.93 32.79 4.25
N GLY A 127 8.87 34.09 4.45
CA GLY A 127 8.82 34.61 5.81
C GLY A 127 9.01 36.13 5.91
N PRO A 128 9.05 36.64 7.16
CA PRO A 128 9.32 38.07 7.43
C PRO A 128 10.74 38.42 7.02
N GLY A 129 10.90 39.62 6.46
CA GLY A 129 12.16 40.01 5.80
C GLY A 129 13.35 40.09 6.74
N ASP A 130 13.18 40.40 8.01
CA ASP A 130 14.27 40.49 9.00
C ASP A 130 14.98 39.13 9.21
N VAL A 131 14.23 38.02 9.20
CA VAL A 131 14.75 36.67 9.33
C VAL A 131 15.09 36.05 7.95
N ALA A 132 14.17 36.19 6.98
CA ALA A 132 14.32 35.59 5.68
C ALA A 132 15.51 36.10 4.89
N PHE A 133 15.80 37.42 4.92
CA PHE A 133 16.96 38.02 4.23
C PHE A 133 18.28 37.59 4.87
N ALA A 134 18.33 37.56 6.21
CA ALA A 134 19.53 37.13 6.92
C ALA A 134 19.87 35.66 6.63
N LEU A 135 18.82 34.81 6.53
CA LEU A 135 18.98 33.40 6.13
C LEU A 135 19.40 33.27 4.66
N ALA A 136 18.76 34.05 3.78
CA ALA A 136 19.06 34.05 2.35
C ALA A 136 20.53 34.42 2.06
N GLU A 137 21.10 35.44 2.77
CA GLU A 137 22.51 35.80 2.64
C GLU A 137 23.46 34.66 2.98
N LYS A 138 23.12 33.84 3.98
CA LYS A 138 23.93 32.68 4.37
C LYS A 138 23.83 31.57 3.33
N LEU A 139 22.61 31.28 2.86
CA LEU A 139 22.35 30.17 1.94
C LEU A 139 22.71 30.48 0.48
N ALA A 140 22.73 31.75 0.07
CA ALA A 140 23.10 32.15 -1.29
C ALA A 140 24.54 31.76 -1.71
N VAL A 141 25.35 31.28 -0.77
CA VAL A 141 26.71 30.73 -1.06
C VAL A 141 26.62 29.34 -1.69
N THR A 142 25.56 28.57 -1.34
CA THR A 142 25.40 27.16 -1.74
C THR A 142 24.13 26.89 -2.52
N LEU A 143 23.12 27.75 -2.40
CA LEU A 143 21.78 27.59 -2.99
C LEU A 143 21.44 28.77 -3.91
N ALA A 144 20.60 28.53 -4.91
CA ALA A 144 19.97 29.57 -5.71
C ALA A 144 18.69 30.05 -5.00
N VAL A 145 18.84 31.09 -4.20
CA VAL A 145 17.78 31.53 -3.25
C VAL A 145 16.85 32.55 -3.87
N THR A 146 15.54 32.35 -3.69
CA THR A 146 14.48 33.33 -3.87
C THR A 146 13.76 33.53 -2.54
N VAL A 147 13.53 34.77 -2.11
CA VAL A 147 12.78 35.09 -0.90
C VAL A 147 11.39 35.59 -1.26
N LEU A 148 10.35 34.91 -0.80
CA LEU A 148 8.97 35.39 -0.77
C LEU A 148 8.74 36.13 0.56
N VAL A 149 8.91 37.45 0.53
CA VAL A 149 8.76 38.27 1.74
C VAL A 149 7.29 38.48 2.09
N THR A 150 6.95 38.29 3.38
CA THR A 150 5.56 38.37 3.88
C THR A 150 5.19 39.72 4.45
N ASP A 151 6.14 40.65 4.59
CA ASP A 151 6.00 41.98 5.10
C ASP A 151 6.48 43.06 4.11
N GLU A 152 6.56 44.32 4.54
CA GLU A 152 7.02 45.46 3.73
C GLU A 152 8.55 45.68 3.78
N ALA A 153 9.31 44.69 4.33
CA ALA A 153 10.76 44.83 4.45
C ALA A 153 11.45 44.88 3.07
N GLU A 154 12.51 45.69 3.01
CA GLU A 154 13.35 45.84 1.82
C GLU A 154 14.71 45.15 2.04
N PRO A 155 15.25 44.40 1.05
CA PRO A 155 16.50 43.71 1.22
C PRO A 155 17.69 44.69 1.20
N MET A 156 18.72 44.38 2.01
CA MET A 156 19.99 45.14 2.02
C MET A 156 20.98 44.57 0.95
N SER A 157 20.74 43.36 0.51
CA SER A 157 21.57 42.63 -0.42
C SER A 157 20.85 42.36 -1.75
N ARG A 158 21.62 42.14 -2.81
CA ARG A 158 21.14 41.70 -4.12
C ARG A 158 21.75 40.34 -4.51
N ALA A 159 22.18 39.59 -3.51
CA ALA A 159 22.75 38.24 -3.74
C ALA A 159 21.67 37.17 -4.02
N PHE A 160 20.41 37.51 -3.87
CA PHE A 160 19.25 36.64 -4.05
C PHE A 160 18.07 37.42 -4.63
N ASP A 161 17.15 36.69 -5.25
CA ASP A 161 15.91 37.25 -5.77
C ASP A 161 14.88 37.47 -4.65
N VAL A 162 14.10 38.57 -4.78
CA VAL A 162 13.02 38.88 -3.81
C VAL A 162 11.70 39.01 -4.56
N VAL A 163 10.68 38.34 -4.05
CA VAL A 163 9.32 38.35 -4.60
C VAL A 163 8.30 38.65 -3.50
N ARG A 164 7.16 39.18 -3.91
CA ARG A 164 5.96 39.35 -3.07
C ARG A 164 4.79 38.62 -3.72
N GLY A 165 3.87 38.16 -2.90
CA GLY A 165 2.66 37.52 -3.38
C GLY A 165 2.02 36.66 -2.32
N ARG A 166 0.89 36.08 -2.67
CA ARG A 166 0.17 35.16 -1.79
C ARG A 166 0.15 33.78 -2.41
N ILE A 167 0.71 32.79 -1.70
CA ILE A 167 0.68 31.40 -2.11
C ILE A 167 -0.77 30.90 -2.09
N LYS A 168 -1.21 30.34 -3.22
CA LYS A 168 -2.51 29.72 -3.40
C LYS A 168 -2.42 28.20 -3.28
N SER A 169 -1.38 27.61 -3.84
CA SER A 169 -1.11 26.18 -3.74
C SER A 169 0.39 25.90 -3.78
N LEU A 170 0.80 24.88 -3.05
CA LEU A 170 2.14 24.28 -3.06
C LEU A 170 1.99 22.79 -3.26
N ASN A 171 2.59 22.23 -4.29
CA ASN A 171 2.58 20.80 -4.63
C ASN A 171 3.98 20.30 -4.90
N GLY A 172 4.16 18.95 -4.88
CA GLY A 172 5.46 18.33 -5.13
C GLY A 172 6.25 18.04 -3.85
N ALA A 173 7.50 17.69 -4.01
CA ALA A 173 8.47 17.36 -2.97
C ALA A 173 9.88 17.82 -3.40
N LEU A 174 10.93 17.40 -2.68
CA LEU A 174 12.33 17.71 -2.99
C LEU A 174 12.64 17.53 -4.49
N GLY A 175 13.27 18.55 -5.09
CA GLY A 175 13.63 18.57 -6.49
C GLY A 175 12.50 18.90 -7.46
N GLY A 176 11.24 19.13 -6.95
CA GLY A 176 10.09 19.33 -7.84
C GLY A 176 8.89 20.02 -7.20
N PHE A 177 9.11 20.99 -6.30
CA PHE A 177 8.00 21.81 -5.81
C PHE A 177 7.49 22.74 -6.90
N THR A 178 6.17 22.86 -6.98
CA THR A 178 5.46 23.80 -7.84
C THR A 178 4.53 24.66 -7.02
N LEU A 179 4.55 25.96 -7.29
CA LEU A 179 3.75 26.97 -6.57
C LEU A 179 2.86 27.73 -7.53
N GLN A 180 1.68 28.08 -7.05
CA GLN A 180 0.81 29.07 -7.67
C GLN A 180 0.67 30.26 -6.73
N LEU A 181 0.90 31.48 -7.26
CA LEU A 181 0.86 32.73 -6.50
C LEU A 181 -0.14 33.71 -7.13
N ASP A 182 -0.89 34.40 -6.27
CA ASP A 182 -1.69 35.57 -6.64
C ASP A 182 -1.03 36.84 -6.11
N ALA A 183 -1.32 37.97 -6.75
CA ALA A 183 -0.71 39.26 -6.46
C ALA A 183 0.83 39.24 -6.52
N PHE A 184 1.38 38.47 -7.44
CA PHE A 184 2.82 38.27 -7.58
C PHE A 184 3.50 39.53 -8.12
N GLN A 185 4.61 39.93 -7.47
CA GLN A 185 5.52 40.96 -7.91
C GLN A 185 6.96 40.51 -7.66
N GLN A 186 7.86 40.85 -8.55
CA GLN A 186 9.29 40.60 -8.40
C GLN A 186 10.01 41.92 -8.22
N LEU A 187 11.00 41.93 -7.35
CA LEU A 187 11.87 43.10 -7.18
C LEU A 187 12.74 43.25 -8.45
N GLU A 188 12.72 44.44 -9.04
CA GLU A 188 13.56 44.70 -10.22
C GLU A 188 15.05 44.74 -9.84
N PRO A 189 15.90 43.95 -10.48
CA PRO A 189 17.31 43.82 -10.11
C PRO A 189 18.17 45.04 -10.43
N GLY A 190 17.69 45.95 -11.30
CA GLY A 190 18.43 47.12 -11.78
C GLY A 190 18.05 48.42 -11.08
N GLY A 191 18.94 49.40 -11.11
CA GLY A 191 18.66 50.76 -10.70
C GLY A 191 19.45 51.29 -9.50
N ARG A 192 19.54 52.62 -9.40
CA ARG A 192 20.08 53.34 -8.25
C ARG A 192 18.91 54.01 -7.52
N GLY A 193 18.88 53.92 -6.21
CA GLY A 193 17.84 54.57 -5.39
C GLY A 193 16.81 53.58 -4.87
N ALA A 194 15.53 53.97 -4.83
CA ALA A 194 14.46 53.17 -4.29
C ALA A 194 14.27 51.87 -5.09
N PHE A 195 13.86 50.82 -4.39
CA PHE A 195 13.49 49.53 -5.02
C PHE A 195 12.21 49.70 -5.84
N ALA A 196 12.21 49.09 -7.03
CA ALA A 196 11.05 49.03 -7.91
C ALA A 196 10.54 47.58 -8.01
N TRP A 197 9.24 47.43 -8.07
CA TRP A 197 8.54 46.17 -8.19
C TRP A 197 7.87 46.06 -9.57
N THR A 198 7.87 44.86 -10.13
CA THR A 198 7.13 44.60 -11.38
C THR A 198 5.63 44.81 -11.22
N GLU A 199 4.90 44.89 -12.32
CA GLU A 199 3.44 44.92 -12.27
C GLU A 199 2.87 43.68 -11.58
N VAL A 200 1.78 43.85 -10.85
CA VAL A 200 1.08 42.76 -10.14
C VAL A 200 0.51 41.77 -11.14
N ARG A 201 0.76 40.48 -10.92
CA ARG A 201 0.24 39.38 -11.71
C ARG A 201 -0.44 38.35 -10.82
N ASP A 202 -1.63 37.88 -11.25
CA ASP A 202 -2.31 36.74 -10.65
C ASP A 202 -1.99 35.45 -11.39
N ARG A 203 -2.16 34.30 -10.71
CA ARG A 203 -1.89 32.98 -11.24
C ARG A 203 -0.45 32.80 -11.73
N ALA A 204 0.49 33.49 -11.12
CA ALA A 204 1.90 33.28 -11.40
C ALA A 204 2.29 31.86 -10.94
N GLN A 205 3.12 31.19 -11.75
CA GLN A 205 3.64 29.86 -11.44
C GLN A 205 5.15 29.93 -11.23
N SER A 206 5.65 29.18 -10.27
CA SER A 206 7.07 29.02 -9.99
C SER A 206 7.37 27.60 -9.59
N ALA A 207 8.62 27.18 -9.75
CA ALA A 207 9.11 25.90 -9.31
C ALA A 207 10.40 26.08 -8.52
N CYS A 208 10.68 25.19 -7.58
CA CYS A 208 11.92 25.14 -6.81
C CYS A 208 12.13 23.73 -6.25
N ASP A 209 13.36 23.43 -5.84
CA ASP A 209 13.73 22.13 -5.28
C ASP A 209 13.47 22.06 -3.78
N ILE A 210 13.62 23.19 -3.08
CA ILE A 210 13.58 23.29 -1.62
C ILE A 210 12.65 24.44 -1.21
N VAL A 211 11.84 24.25 -0.18
CA VAL A 211 10.96 25.26 0.40
C VAL A 211 11.25 25.41 1.89
N LEU A 212 11.59 26.64 2.33
CA LEU A 212 11.82 27.00 3.73
C LEU A 212 10.67 27.89 4.23
N ASP A 213 9.83 27.36 5.09
CA ASP A 213 8.69 28.06 5.67
C ASP A 213 9.06 28.67 7.03
N LEU A 214 9.23 30.00 7.04
CA LEU A 214 9.46 30.82 8.22
C LEU A 214 8.27 31.75 8.52
N THR A 215 7.07 31.42 8.05
CA THR A 215 5.89 32.28 8.25
C THR A 215 5.48 32.38 9.71
N GLY A 216 5.72 31.33 10.51
CA GLY A 216 5.23 31.25 11.90
C GLY A 216 3.71 31.01 12.01
N ASP A 217 2.99 31.00 10.89
CA ASP A 217 1.55 30.79 10.77
C ASP A 217 1.18 29.31 10.58
N THR A 218 -0.01 29.02 10.05
CA THR A 218 -0.41 27.67 9.66
C THR A 218 0.52 27.12 8.59
N PRO A 219 1.07 25.91 8.75
CA PRO A 219 1.96 25.31 7.76
C PRO A 219 1.32 25.23 6.37
N LEU A 220 2.09 25.51 5.32
CA LEU A 220 1.65 25.33 3.93
C LEU A 220 1.41 23.85 3.60
N VAL A 221 2.21 22.97 4.22
CA VAL A 221 2.02 21.52 4.19
C VAL A 221 1.74 21.07 5.62
N GLN A 222 0.58 20.50 5.86
CA GLN A 222 0.17 20.03 7.19
C GLN A 222 1.07 18.88 7.68
N ALA A 223 1.21 18.75 9.01
CA ALA A 223 2.12 17.78 9.63
C ALA A 223 1.96 16.32 9.15
N PRO A 224 0.75 15.76 8.99
CA PRO A 224 0.61 14.41 8.42
C PRO A 224 1.16 14.30 7.00
N ALA A 225 1.00 15.34 6.18
CA ALA A 225 1.46 15.39 4.79
C ALA A 225 2.91 15.89 4.64
N LYS A 226 3.74 15.89 5.71
CA LYS A 226 5.14 16.34 5.67
C LYS A 226 5.87 15.75 4.47
N ARG A 227 6.54 16.60 3.68
CA ARG A 227 7.23 16.26 2.43
C ARG A 227 8.72 16.52 2.54
N GLU A 228 9.52 15.71 1.86
CA GLU A 228 10.96 15.95 1.74
C GLU A 228 11.19 17.27 1.02
N GLY A 229 12.20 18.02 1.46
CA GLY A 229 12.53 19.35 0.92
C GLY A 229 11.65 20.50 1.41
N TYR A 230 10.55 20.24 2.14
CA TYR A 230 9.78 21.26 2.85
C TYR A 230 10.22 21.32 4.31
N LEU A 231 10.99 22.35 4.63
CA LEU A 231 11.52 22.58 5.97
C LEU A 231 10.82 23.77 6.61
N ARG A 232 10.58 23.70 7.93
CA ARG A 232 9.87 24.74 8.65
C ARG A 232 10.51 25.02 10.00
N ALA A 233 10.63 26.32 10.34
CA ALA A 233 11.06 26.78 11.65
C ALA A 233 10.21 27.96 12.13
N ASP A 234 10.14 28.13 13.46
CA ASP A 234 9.59 29.37 14.04
C ASP A 234 10.59 30.50 13.79
N PRO A 235 10.21 31.59 13.08
CA PRO A 235 11.11 32.70 12.81
C PRO A 235 11.60 33.39 14.11
N LYS A 236 10.93 33.18 15.24
CA LYS A 236 11.30 33.72 16.55
C LYS A 236 12.32 32.86 17.31
N ASP A 237 12.59 31.67 16.83
CA ASP A 237 13.61 30.78 17.41
C ASP A 237 14.84 30.73 16.51
N PRO A 238 15.91 31.50 16.81
CA PRO A 238 17.12 31.54 15.99
C PRO A 238 17.82 30.17 15.88
N LEU A 239 17.73 29.31 16.91
CA LEU A 239 18.37 28.00 16.88
C LEU A 239 17.66 27.07 15.88
N SER A 240 16.34 27.09 15.83
CA SER A 240 15.56 26.34 14.85
C SER A 240 15.82 26.83 13.42
N VAL A 241 15.97 28.14 13.22
CA VAL A 241 16.32 28.73 11.92
C VAL A 241 17.74 28.30 11.47
N GLU A 242 18.73 28.28 12.37
CA GLU A 242 20.08 27.83 12.06
C GLU A 242 20.12 26.31 11.72
N ARG A 243 19.36 25.49 12.43
CA ARG A 243 19.24 24.06 12.11
C ARG A 243 18.62 23.84 10.73
N LEU A 244 17.55 24.59 10.42
CA LEU A 244 16.91 24.57 9.11
C LEU A 244 17.88 25.00 8.00
N ALA A 245 18.72 26.01 8.23
CA ALA A 245 19.74 26.44 7.27
C ALA A 245 20.75 25.33 6.98
N PHE A 246 21.22 24.66 8.04
CA PHE A 246 22.16 23.55 7.90
C PHE A 246 21.55 22.38 7.15
N GLU A 247 20.30 22.01 7.46
CA GLU A 247 19.56 20.95 6.78
C GLU A 247 19.34 21.29 5.30
N ALA A 248 18.89 22.49 4.99
CA ALA A 248 18.67 22.96 3.62
C ALA A 248 19.94 22.91 2.75
N ALA A 249 21.08 23.29 3.32
CA ALA A 249 22.36 23.28 2.61
C ALA A 249 22.84 21.87 2.22
N GLN A 250 22.31 20.82 2.85
CA GLN A 250 22.62 19.42 2.51
C GLN A 250 21.71 18.87 1.40
N LEU A 251 20.67 19.58 0.98
CA LEU A 251 19.67 19.10 0.03
C LEU A 251 20.04 19.44 -1.44
N VAL A 252 21.32 19.43 -1.79
CA VAL A 252 21.82 19.65 -3.16
C VAL A 252 22.51 18.40 -3.66
N GLY A 253 22.15 17.94 -4.85
CA GLY A 253 22.75 16.77 -5.47
C GLY A 253 21.72 15.75 -5.95
N THR A 254 22.16 14.53 -6.07
CA THR A 254 21.31 13.39 -6.42
C THR A 254 21.04 12.56 -5.17
N PHE A 255 19.76 12.30 -4.91
CA PHE A 255 19.30 11.52 -3.78
C PHE A 255 18.58 10.29 -4.30
N GLU A 256 18.83 9.16 -3.69
CA GLU A 256 18.14 7.92 -3.99
C GLU A 256 16.86 7.82 -3.13
N LYS A 257 15.70 7.74 -3.80
CA LYS A 257 14.42 7.59 -3.13
C LYS A 257 13.85 6.19 -3.37
N PRO A 258 13.60 5.40 -2.31
CA PRO A 258 12.99 4.09 -2.44
C PRO A 258 11.59 4.16 -3.02
N LEU A 259 11.27 3.22 -3.93
CA LEU A 259 9.92 2.97 -4.43
C LEU A 259 9.23 1.97 -3.50
N TYR A 260 8.61 2.46 -2.47
CA TYR A 260 8.02 1.66 -1.39
C TYR A 260 6.85 0.80 -1.81
N VAL A 261 6.13 1.20 -2.85
CA VAL A 261 4.93 0.48 -3.32
C VAL A 261 4.94 0.36 -4.84
N ARG A 262 4.41 -0.75 -5.32
CA ARG A 262 4.14 -0.98 -6.73
C ARG A 262 2.64 -1.01 -6.95
N MET A 263 2.19 -0.40 -8.06
CA MET A 263 0.80 -0.36 -8.47
C MET A 263 0.58 -1.16 -9.75
N GLU A 264 -0.41 -2.06 -9.74
CA GLU A 264 -0.91 -2.78 -10.91
C GLU A 264 -2.31 -2.23 -11.26
N GLU A 265 -2.37 -1.35 -12.25
CA GLU A 265 -3.57 -0.59 -12.63
C GLU A 265 -4.75 -1.50 -12.99
N THR A 266 -4.49 -2.61 -13.67
CA THR A 266 -5.52 -3.55 -14.17
C THR A 266 -6.29 -4.24 -13.06
N LEU A 267 -5.68 -4.39 -11.88
CA LEU A 267 -6.29 -5.00 -10.70
C LEU A 267 -7.09 -4.00 -9.86
N CYS A 268 -6.94 -2.70 -10.10
CA CYS A 268 -7.57 -1.68 -9.27
C CYS A 268 -9.09 -1.67 -9.42
N ALA A 269 -9.80 -1.61 -8.30
CA ALA A 269 -11.26 -1.55 -8.22
C ALA A 269 -11.77 -0.14 -7.88
N HIS A 270 -10.98 0.90 -8.17
CA HIS A 270 -11.33 2.27 -7.80
C HIS A 270 -12.60 2.76 -8.50
N SER A 271 -12.67 2.61 -9.81
CA SER A 271 -13.79 3.11 -10.59
C SER A 271 -14.01 2.26 -11.85
N ARG A 272 -15.24 2.20 -12.34
CA ARG A 272 -15.60 1.68 -13.67
C ARG A 272 -16.78 2.50 -14.20
N ALA A 273 -16.70 2.90 -15.48
CA ALA A 273 -17.76 3.67 -16.15
C ALA A 273 -18.19 4.91 -15.33
N GLU A 274 -17.22 5.68 -14.81
CA GLU A 274 -17.41 6.87 -13.95
C GLU A 274 -18.12 6.62 -12.62
N GLN A 275 -18.31 5.35 -12.23
CA GLN A 275 -18.83 4.96 -10.90
C GLN A 275 -17.67 4.67 -9.97
N VAL A 276 -17.48 5.52 -8.95
CA VAL A 276 -16.47 5.32 -7.90
C VAL A 276 -16.93 4.25 -6.94
N ALA A 277 -16.03 3.33 -6.59
CA ALA A 277 -16.29 2.25 -5.64
C ALA A 277 -15.24 2.19 -4.53
N CYS A 278 -14.07 1.59 -4.79
CA CYS A 278 -13.03 1.43 -3.77
C CYS A 278 -12.23 2.73 -3.58
N THR A 279 -12.22 3.25 -2.35
CA THR A 279 -11.45 4.44 -1.94
C THR A 279 -10.46 4.15 -0.81
N ASN A 280 -10.31 2.89 -0.39
CA ASN A 280 -9.56 2.51 0.81
C ASN A 280 -8.16 3.14 0.89
N CYS A 281 -7.39 3.10 -0.19
CA CYS A 281 -6.04 3.66 -0.22
C CYS A 281 -6.03 5.20 -0.26
N LEU A 282 -7.05 5.82 -0.84
CA LEU A 282 -7.23 7.28 -0.85
C LEU A 282 -7.54 7.81 0.55
N ASP A 283 -8.44 7.10 1.26
CA ASP A 283 -8.94 7.51 2.58
C ASP A 283 -7.87 7.35 3.67
N ILE A 284 -6.97 6.35 3.52
CA ILE A 284 -5.97 6.04 4.53
C ILE A 284 -4.63 6.75 4.33
N CYS A 285 -4.33 7.31 3.14
CA CYS A 285 -3.02 7.89 2.86
C CYS A 285 -2.79 9.23 3.60
N PRO A 286 -1.94 9.29 4.65
CA PRO A 286 -1.76 10.50 5.45
C PRO A 286 -0.96 11.57 4.70
N LYS A 287 -0.22 11.18 3.66
CA LYS A 287 0.64 12.08 2.88
C LYS A 287 -0.07 12.69 1.66
N GLY A 288 -1.26 12.19 1.30
CA GLY A 288 -1.94 12.60 0.09
C GLY A 288 -1.15 12.26 -1.18
N ALA A 289 -0.37 11.16 -1.15
CA ALA A 289 0.42 10.70 -2.27
C ALA A 289 -0.41 9.97 -3.32
N ILE A 290 -1.68 9.65 -3.03
CA ILE A 290 -2.55 8.85 -3.88
C ILE A 290 -3.67 9.73 -4.41
N THR A 291 -3.87 9.70 -5.72
CA THR A 291 -4.92 10.48 -6.41
C THR A 291 -5.71 9.61 -7.37
N PRO A 292 -7.01 9.92 -7.61
CA PRO A 292 -7.79 9.26 -8.65
C PRO A 292 -7.21 9.52 -10.05
N ALA A 293 -7.11 8.46 -10.88
CA ALA A 293 -6.61 8.51 -12.25
C ALA A 293 -7.54 7.72 -13.20
N GLY A 294 -8.82 8.14 -13.28
CA GLY A 294 -9.82 7.44 -14.09
C GLY A 294 -10.33 6.16 -13.41
N GLU A 295 -10.07 5.00 -13.99
CA GLU A 295 -10.53 3.71 -13.44
C GLU A 295 -9.63 3.15 -12.33
N HIS A 296 -8.44 3.70 -12.15
CA HIS A 296 -7.47 3.33 -11.13
C HIS A 296 -7.04 4.55 -10.29
N VAL A 297 -6.15 4.35 -9.35
CA VAL A 297 -5.47 5.41 -8.60
C VAL A 297 -4.02 5.50 -9.09
N GLU A 298 -3.44 6.68 -8.96
CA GLU A 298 -2.02 6.93 -9.19
C GLU A 298 -1.33 7.27 -7.86
N ILE A 299 -0.10 6.80 -7.68
CA ILE A 299 0.70 7.04 -6.48
C ILE A 299 1.94 7.85 -6.87
N ASP A 300 2.06 9.05 -6.32
CA ASP A 300 3.24 9.90 -6.52
C ASP A 300 4.38 9.36 -5.63
N PRO A 301 5.46 8.80 -6.22
CA PRO A 301 6.56 8.23 -5.45
C PRO A 301 7.36 9.31 -4.71
N MET A 302 7.35 10.57 -5.19
CA MET A 302 8.07 11.67 -4.55
C MET A 302 7.38 12.12 -3.26
N ILE A 303 6.06 11.96 -3.16
CA ILE A 303 5.28 12.28 -1.96
C ILE A 303 5.16 11.07 -1.03
N CYS A 304 5.18 9.85 -1.58
CA CYS A 304 5.05 8.61 -0.81
C CYS A 304 6.14 8.50 0.27
N ALA A 305 5.74 8.29 1.52
CA ALA A 305 6.65 8.12 2.66
C ALA A 305 6.84 6.65 3.10
N GLY A 306 6.27 5.70 2.37
CA GLY A 306 6.51 4.28 2.61
C GLY A 306 5.79 3.67 3.82
N CYS A 307 4.70 4.25 4.34
CA CYS A 307 4.01 3.71 5.52
C CYS A 307 3.34 2.33 5.29
N GLY A 308 3.11 1.91 4.03
CA GLY A 308 2.58 0.59 3.69
C GLY A 308 1.07 0.39 3.88
N GLU A 309 0.36 1.31 4.51
CA GLU A 309 -1.06 1.19 4.84
C GLU A 309 -1.94 0.96 3.61
N CYS A 310 -1.66 1.66 2.51
CA CYS A 310 -2.41 1.50 1.26
C CYS A 310 -2.30 0.07 0.68
N ALA A 311 -1.15 -0.59 0.85
CA ALA A 311 -0.97 -2.00 0.47
C ALA A 311 -1.73 -2.93 1.43
N ALA A 312 -1.73 -2.62 2.74
CA ALA A 312 -2.45 -3.40 3.75
C ALA A 312 -3.95 -3.46 3.47
N VAL A 313 -4.57 -2.32 3.16
CA VAL A 313 -6.03 -2.22 2.97
C VAL A 313 -6.49 -2.47 1.53
N CYS A 314 -5.58 -2.77 0.58
CA CYS A 314 -5.95 -2.97 -0.82
C CYS A 314 -6.68 -4.31 -1.03
N PRO A 315 -7.99 -4.31 -1.39
CA PRO A 315 -8.77 -5.54 -1.48
C PRO A 315 -8.41 -6.39 -2.69
N SER A 316 -7.87 -5.78 -3.74
CA SER A 316 -7.55 -6.44 -5.01
C SER A 316 -6.07 -6.79 -5.17
N THR A 317 -5.24 -6.43 -4.18
CA THR A 317 -3.77 -6.53 -4.27
C THR A 317 -3.15 -5.72 -5.42
N ALA A 318 -3.88 -4.71 -5.92
CA ALA A 318 -3.37 -3.79 -6.93
C ALA A 318 -2.17 -2.98 -6.41
N ILE A 319 -2.14 -2.69 -5.12
CA ILE A 319 -0.99 -2.06 -4.45
C ILE A 319 -0.28 -3.12 -3.63
N THR A 320 1.03 -3.29 -3.89
CA THR A 320 1.92 -4.18 -3.15
C THR A 320 3.05 -3.39 -2.51
N TYR A 321 3.49 -3.82 -1.32
CA TYR A 321 4.62 -3.21 -0.61
C TYR A 321 5.93 -3.86 -1.02
N GLU A 322 6.97 -3.04 -1.25
CA GLU A 322 8.26 -3.48 -1.82
C GLU A 322 9.47 -3.21 -0.91
N ASP A 323 9.27 -2.70 0.31
CA ASP A 323 10.36 -2.38 1.25
C ASP A 323 10.13 -2.91 2.69
N PRO A 324 10.38 -4.19 2.97
CA PRO A 324 10.74 -5.26 2.04
C PRO A 324 9.51 -5.81 1.29
N PRO A 325 9.72 -6.51 0.16
CA PRO A 325 8.66 -7.24 -0.52
C PRO A 325 7.98 -8.26 0.40
N VAL A 326 6.66 -8.44 0.25
CA VAL A 326 5.87 -9.37 1.08
C VAL A 326 6.46 -10.79 1.08
N SER A 327 7.02 -11.24 -0.04
CA SER A 327 7.69 -12.55 -0.13
C SER A 327 8.91 -12.69 0.78
N ALA A 328 9.70 -11.63 0.94
CA ALA A 328 10.84 -11.61 1.86
C ALA A 328 10.37 -11.66 3.31
N LEU A 329 9.31 -10.89 3.65
CA LEU A 329 8.71 -10.93 4.98
C LEU A 329 8.17 -12.32 5.34
N LEU A 330 7.45 -12.97 4.42
CA LEU A 330 6.96 -14.35 4.60
C LEU A 330 8.11 -15.34 4.80
N SER A 331 9.21 -15.19 4.05
CA SER A 331 10.40 -16.03 4.19
C SER A 331 11.06 -15.86 5.56
N ARG A 332 11.16 -14.62 6.06
CA ARG A 332 11.66 -14.32 7.42
C ARG A 332 10.80 -15.01 8.49
N MET A 333 9.47 -14.82 8.45
CA MET A 333 8.55 -15.45 9.39
C MET A 333 8.62 -16.98 9.34
N HIS A 334 8.69 -17.55 8.13
CA HIS A 334 8.80 -19.00 7.95
C HIS A 334 10.09 -19.57 8.58
N ILE A 335 11.25 -18.96 8.27
CA ILE A 335 12.54 -19.45 8.79
C ILE A 335 12.61 -19.31 10.31
N LEU A 336 12.10 -18.21 10.88
CA LEU A 336 12.05 -18.00 12.32
C LEU A 336 11.22 -19.09 13.02
N ALA A 337 10.00 -19.34 12.60
CA ALA A 337 9.12 -20.34 13.20
C ALA A 337 9.66 -21.76 13.03
N ARG A 338 10.12 -22.11 11.81
CA ARG A 338 10.66 -23.43 11.48
C ARG A 338 11.91 -23.74 12.29
N THR A 339 12.88 -22.81 12.33
CA THR A 339 14.16 -23.02 13.04
C THR A 339 13.96 -23.07 14.56
N TYR A 340 13.09 -22.22 15.10
CA TYR A 340 12.74 -22.24 16.52
C TYR A 340 12.23 -23.63 16.97
N ARG A 341 11.28 -24.19 16.22
CA ARG A 341 10.73 -25.54 16.50
C ARG A 341 11.76 -26.65 16.29
N ARG A 342 12.58 -26.55 15.24
CA ARG A 342 13.67 -27.50 14.98
C ARG A 342 14.70 -27.51 16.13
N ALA A 343 14.95 -26.37 16.77
CA ALA A 343 15.79 -26.25 17.94
C ALA A 343 15.13 -26.78 19.24
N GLY A 344 13.90 -27.31 19.15
CA GLY A 344 13.17 -27.89 20.28
C GLY A 344 12.27 -26.92 21.03
N GLY A 345 12.04 -25.73 20.50
CA GLY A 345 11.02 -24.79 21.02
C GLY A 345 9.60 -25.25 20.64
N ALA A 346 8.62 -25.08 21.55
CA ALA A 346 7.28 -25.63 21.36
C ALA A 346 6.30 -24.63 20.75
N ALA A 347 6.19 -23.43 21.30
CA ALA A 347 5.14 -22.46 20.96
C ALA A 347 5.75 -21.05 20.77
N PRO A 348 6.37 -20.77 19.61
CA PRO A 348 6.97 -19.46 19.36
C PRO A 348 5.89 -18.37 19.32
N ARG A 349 6.17 -17.22 19.92
CA ARG A 349 5.42 -15.97 19.76
C ARG A 349 6.20 -15.03 18.85
N LEU A 350 5.51 -14.18 18.10
CA LEU A 350 6.11 -13.17 17.25
C LEU A 350 5.81 -11.77 17.78
N LEU A 351 6.85 -10.96 17.98
CA LEU A 351 6.72 -9.53 18.29
C LEU A 351 7.18 -8.72 17.07
N VAL A 352 6.24 -8.17 16.33
CA VAL A 352 6.53 -7.28 15.20
C VAL A 352 6.73 -5.87 15.73
N HIS A 353 7.84 -5.24 15.36
CA HIS A 353 8.19 -3.91 15.83
C HIS A 353 8.99 -3.13 14.78
N ASN A 354 9.13 -1.82 15.00
CA ASN A 354 10.02 -0.95 14.22
C ASN A 354 11.24 -0.53 15.04
N ALA A 355 12.00 0.46 14.58
CA ALA A 355 13.18 0.99 15.27
C ALA A 355 12.90 1.47 16.71
N HIS A 356 11.69 2.05 16.97
CA HIS A 356 11.31 2.40 18.34
C HIS A 356 11.19 1.15 19.22
N GLY A 357 10.55 0.10 18.73
CA GLY A 357 10.44 -1.17 19.43
C GLY A 357 11.80 -1.86 19.63
N ALA A 358 12.72 -1.74 18.66
CA ALA A 358 14.09 -2.23 18.81
C ALA A 358 14.81 -1.56 19.97
N GLU A 359 14.65 -0.24 20.13
CA GLU A 359 15.21 0.48 21.28
C GLU A 359 14.56 0.07 22.60
N MET A 360 13.23 -0.12 22.64
CA MET A 360 12.52 -0.65 23.81
C MET A 360 13.06 -2.02 24.24
N ILE A 361 13.25 -2.93 23.27
CA ILE A 361 13.81 -4.27 23.50
C ILE A 361 15.24 -4.16 24.04
N ARG A 362 16.07 -3.29 23.48
CA ARG A 362 17.43 -3.04 23.91
C ARG A 362 17.49 -2.54 25.36
N LEU A 363 16.61 -1.60 25.73
CA LEU A 363 16.52 -1.07 27.09
C LEU A 363 16.03 -2.15 28.08
N ALA A 364 14.98 -2.90 27.71
CA ALA A 364 14.47 -4.01 28.52
C ALA A 364 15.54 -5.10 28.78
N ALA A 365 16.35 -5.43 27.76
CA ALA A 365 17.43 -6.39 27.89
C ALA A 365 18.56 -5.90 28.81
N ARG A 366 18.92 -4.61 28.75
CA ARG A 366 20.05 -4.04 29.47
C ARG A 366 19.74 -3.67 30.92
N PHE A 367 18.53 -3.26 31.20
CA PHE A 367 18.14 -2.66 32.47
C PHE A 367 16.98 -3.37 33.17
N GLY A 368 16.25 -4.23 32.46
CA GLY A 368 15.06 -4.93 32.91
C GLY A 368 15.17 -6.45 32.76
N ARG A 369 14.02 -7.09 32.51
CA ARG A 369 13.87 -8.55 32.40
C ARG A 369 14.17 -9.11 31.00
N GLY A 370 14.32 -8.26 29.98
CA GLY A 370 14.43 -8.68 28.59
C GLY A 370 13.15 -9.32 28.04
N LEU A 371 13.28 -10.08 26.96
CA LEU A 371 12.16 -10.76 26.32
C LEU A 371 12.03 -12.22 26.77
N PRO A 372 10.80 -12.77 26.94
CA PRO A 372 10.57 -14.20 27.17
C PRO A 372 11.28 -15.09 26.14
N ALA A 373 11.71 -16.29 26.53
CA ALA A 373 12.47 -17.19 25.65
C ALA A 373 11.71 -17.65 24.41
N ASP A 374 10.38 -17.67 24.46
CA ASP A 374 9.49 -18.06 23.37
C ASP A 374 9.10 -16.92 22.43
N LEU A 375 9.40 -15.66 22.79
CA LEU A 375 9.05 -14.49 22.03
C LEU A 375 10.17 -14.07 21.06
N ILE A 376 9.92 -14.18 19.77
CA ILE A 376 10.86 -13.84 18.70
C ILE A 376 10.56 -12.43 18.19
N PRO A 377 11.48 -11.46 18.33
CA PRO A 377 11.28 -10.13 17.77
C PRO A 377 11.54 -10.12 16.25
N LEU A 378 10.66 -9.46 15.49
CA LEU A 378 10.77 -9.23 14.06
C LEU A 378 10.73 -7.73 13.78
N GLU A 379 11.87 -7.18 13.40
CA GLU A 379 11.99 -5.77 13.06
C GLU A 379 11.57 -5.50 11.62
N LEU A 380 10.71 -4.48 11.43
CA LEU A 380 10.28 -3.96 10.13
C LEU A 380 10.57 -2.46 10.08
N SER A 381 10.84 -1.94 8.89
CA SER A 381 11.00 -0.49 8.67
C SER A 381 9.73 0.26 9.08
N VAL A 382 8.58 -0.30 8.76
CA VAL A 382 7.25 0.22 9.13
C VAL A 382 6.32 -0.93 9.51
N ILE A 383 5.50 -0.70 10.53
CA ILE A 383 4.57 -1.70 11.06
C ILE A 383 3.14 -1.54 10.55
N SER A 384 2.75 -0.34 10.10
CA SER A 384 1.38 -0.05 9.62
C SER A 384 0.99 -0.82 8.34
N GLY A 385 1.98 -1.35 7.61
CA GLY A 385 1.77 -2.26 6.48
C GLY A 385 1.57 -3.73 6.84
N PHE A 386 1.78 -4.12 8.12
CA PHE A 386 1.63 -5.49 8.60
C PHE A 386 0.15 -5.82 8.86
N GLY A 387 -0.56 -6.24 7.83
CA GLY A 387 -2.01 -6.41 7.86
C GLY A 387 -2.46 -7.84 8.15
N HIS A 388 -3.76 -8.08 7.95
CA HIS A 388 -4.40 -9.36 8.25
C HIS A 388 -3.75 -10.56 7.55
N ALA A 389 -3.31 -10.41 6.31
CA ALA A 389 -2.70 -11.50 5.55
C ALA A 389 -1.37 -11.94 6.16
N GLU A 390 -0.53 -10.99 6.57
CA GLU A 390 0.74 -11.23 7.24
C GLU A 390 0.54 -11.80 8.65
N MET A 391 -0.43 -11.30 9.41
CA MET A 391 -0.81 -11.81 10.73
C MET A 391 -1.28 -13.27 10.65
N LEU A 392 -2.17 -13.58 9.72
CA LEU A 392 -2.66 -14.94 9.50
C LEU A 392 -1.56 -15.87 8.99
N ALA A 393 -0.68 -15.40 8.10
CA ALA A 393 0.46 -16.17 7.61
C ALA A 393 1.43 -16.52 8.74
N ALA A 394 1.71 -15.61 9.65
CA ALA A 394 2.54 -15.88 10.80
C ALA A 394 1.96 -17.01 11.67
N LEU A 395 0.66 -16.97 11.98
CA LEU A 395 -0.01 -18.05 12.71
C LEU A 395 0.03 -19.37 11.93
N ALA A 396 -0.16 -19.33 10.60
CA ALA A 396 -0.07 -20.51 9.74
C ALA A 396 1.34 -21.10 9.70
N HIS A 397 2.38 -20.29 9.81
CA HIS A 397 3.78 -20.75 9.96
C HIS A 397 4.05 -21.44 11.30
N GLY A 398 3.11 -21.35 12.24
CA GLY A 398 3.19 -22.03 13.55
C GLY A 398 3.62 -21.12 14.69
N PHE A 399 3.50 -19.81 14.56
CA PHE A 399 3.52 -18.94 15.73
C PHE A 399 2.22 -19.13 16.53
N ALA A 400 2.36 -19.20 17.84
CA ALA A 400 1.23 -19.35 18.74
C ALA A 400 0.45 -18.04 18.92
N ARG A 401 1.19 -16.93 18.88
CA ARG A 401 0.66 -15.57 19.04
C ARG A 401 1.49 -14.58 18.23
N VAL A 402 0.85 -13.53 17.75
CA VAL A 402 1.49 -12.41 17.05
C VAL A 402 1.03 -11.11 17.69
N ASP A 403 1.98 -10.34 18.19
CA ASP A 403 1.75 -9.00 18.70
C ASP A 403 2.51 -7.97 17.87
N VAL A 404 1.89 -6.81 17.63
CA VAL A 404 2.52 -5.66 16.99
C VAL A 404 2.76 -4.58 18.04
N LEU A 405 4.03 -4.22 18.28
CA LEU A 405 4.40 -3.17 19.19
C LEU A 405 4.33 -1.81 18.50
N LEU A 406 3.43 -0.96 18.95
CA LEU A 406 3.21 0.37 18.41
C LEU A 406 4.33 1.34 18.80
N SER A 407 4.60 2.31 17.95
CA SER A 407 5.42 3.46 18.29
C SER A 407 4.52 4.69 18.54
N PRO A 408 4.99 5.71 19.26
CA PRO A 408 4.22 6.92 19.52
C PRO A 408 3.75 7.67 18.25
N THR A 409 4.38 7.38 17.12
CA THR A 409 4.07 7.99 15.82
C THR A 409 3.30 7.06 14.88
N THR A 410 2.93 5.86 15.34
CA THR A 410 2.18 4.90 14.51
C THR A 410 0.74 5.36 14.32
N GLU A 411 0.33 5.50 13.06
CA GLU A 411 -1.06 5.70 12.71
C GLU A 411 -1.80 4.36 12.87
N ARG A 412 -2.96 4.37 13.54
CA ARG A 412 -3.62 3.15 14.02
C ARG A 412 -4.74 2.65 13.11
N ASP A 413 -5.35 3.54 12.32
CA ASP A 413 -6.60 3.26 11.62
C ASP A 413 -6.52 2.02 10.71
N ALA A 414 -5.42 1.88 9.96
CA ALA A 414 -5.18 0.71 9.13
C ALA A 414 -4.94 -0.54 9.98
N LEU A 415 -4.09 -0.45 11.01
CA LEU A 415 -3.74 -1.58 11.88
C LEU A 415 -4.95 -2.10 12.67
N ASP A 416 -5.76 -1.21 13.24
CA ASP A 416 -6.96 -1.58 14.01
C ASP A 416 -7.98 -2.30 13.10
N ARG A 417 -8.16 -1.82 11.86
CA ARG A 417 -9.01 -2.45 10.86
C ARG A 417 -8.49 -3.83 10.45
N GLU A 418 -7.21 -3.94 10.17
CA GLU A 418 -6.57 -5.18 9.74
C GLU A 418 -6.50 -6.21 10.88
N LEU A 419 -6.26 -5.76 12.12
CA LEU A 419 -6.32 -6.62 13.30
C LEU A 419 -7.72 -7.17 13.52
N ALA A 420 -8.75 -6.32 13.46
CA ALA A 420 -10.14 -6.76 13.62
C ALA A 420 -10.53 -7.83 12.58
N LEU A 421 -10.07 -7.67 11.34
CA LEU A 421 -10.27 -8.65 10.29
C LEU A 421 -9.53 -9.97 10.57
N ALA A 422 -8.26 -9.90 10.97
CA ALA A 422 -7.47 -11.07 11.31
C ALA A 422 -8.04 -11.81 12.53
N GLN A 423 -8.50 -11.08 13.56
CA GLN A 423 -9.13 -11.65 14.75
C GLN A 423 -10.48 -12.32 14.45
N ALA A 424 -11.26 -11.79 13.51
CA ALA A 424 -12.50 -12.42 13.05
C ALA A 424 -12.25 -13.78 12.39
N ILE A 425 -11.07 -13.97 11.79
CA ILE A 425 -10.68 -15.22 11.11
C ILE A 425 -9.97 -16.19 12.06
N ALA A 426 -8.99 -15.72 12.85
CA ALA A 426 -8.12 -16.58 13.66
C ALA A 426 -8.50 -16.63 15.15
N GLY A 427 -9.41 -15.76 15.59
CA GLY A 427 -9.73 -15.57 17.01
C GLY A 427 -8.87 -14.50 17.70
N ALA A 428 -9.47 -13.83 18.67
CA ALA A 428 -8.85 -12.65 19.32
C ALA A 428 -7.63 -12.98 20.20
N ASN A 429 -7.54 -14.22 20.73
CA ASN A 429 -6.48 -14.57 21.69
C ASN A 429 -5.08 -14.73 21.06
N ALA A 430 -5.01 -14.90 19.74
CA ALA A 430 -3.76 -15.14 19.04
C ALA A 430 -3.11 -13.88 18.45
N LEU A 431 -3.79 -12.74 18.51
CA LEU A 431 -3.38 -11.51 17.84
C LEU A 431 -3.61 -10.28 18.73
N GLY A 432 -2.65 -9.35 18.79
CA GLY A 432 -2.76 -8.14 19.58
C GLY A 432 -1.95 -6.95 19.08
N LEU A 433 -2.34 -5.74 19.53
CA LEU A 433 -1.50 -4.54 19.47
C LEU A 433 -1.05 -4.20 20.89
N LEU A 434 0.23 -3.86 21.03
CA LEU A 434 0.82 -3.43 22.30
C LEU A 434 1.15 -1.94 22.19
N ASP A 435 0.58 -1.15 23.08
CA ASP A 435 0.77 0.31 23.15
C ASP A 435 1.48 0.67 24.46
N GLU A 436 2.71 0.15 24.59
CA GLU A 436 3.54 0.34 25.78
C GLU A 436 4.70 1.27 25.44
N ALA A 437 4.89 2.31 26.26
CA ALA A 437 5.97 3.27 26.08
C ALA A 437 7.12 3.06 27.07
N ASP A 438 6.96 2.16 28.05
CA ASP A 438 7.94 1.84 29.07
C ASP A 438 8.49 0.43 28.87
N PRO A 439 9.83 0.22 28.81
CA PRO A 439 10.44 -1.09 28.60
C PRO A 439 10.12 -2.13 29.68
N ASP A 440 9.98 -1.71 30.94
CA ASP A 440 9.67 -2.63 32.05
C ASP A 440 8.19 -3.05 31.97
N ALA A 441 7.27 -2.12 31.70
CA ALA A 441 5.86 -2.42 31.48
C ALA A 441 5.67 -3.36 30.28
N LEU A 442 6.41 -3.13 29.18
CA LEU A 442 6.40 -4.03 28.02
C LEU A 442 6.81 -5.45 28.41
N SER A 443 7.92 -5.60 29.15
CA SER A 443 8.38 -6.91 29.63
C SER A 443 7.32 -7.59 30.51
N ASP A 444 6.73 -6.86 31.46
CA ASP A 444 5.73 -7.41 32.38
C ASP A 444 4.48 -7.90 31.62
N VAL A 445 4.00 -7.15 30.65
CA VAL A 445 2.89 -7.57 29.76
C VAL A 445 3.26 -8.84 29.00
N LEU A 446 4.45 -8.89 28.38
CA LEU A 446 4.89 -10.02 27.56
C LEU A 446 5.09 -11.31 28.36
N TYR A 447 5.59 -11.21 29.60
CA TYR A 447 5.74 -12.37 30.51
C TYR A 447 4.40 -12.84 31.11
N ALA A 448 3.39 -11.96 31.20
CA ALA A 448 2.08 -12.28 31.75
C ALA A 448 1.07 -12.81 30.72
N GLN A 449 1.40 -12.75 29.43
CA GLN A 449 0.46 -13.16 28.35
C GLN A 449 0.17 -14.66 28.38
N ASP A 450 -1.11 -14.99 28.21
CA ASP A 450 -1.52 -16.36 27.88
C ASP A 450 -1.12 -16.70 26.45
N VAL A 451 -0.46 -17.85 26.28
CA VAL A 451 0.01 -18.33 24.98
C VAL A 451 -0.91 -19.44 24.48
N PRO A 452 -1.68 -19.23 23.42
CA PRO A 452 -2.51 -20.28 22.84
C PRO A 452 -1.63 -21.39 22.22
N GLN A 453 -2.24 -22.54 21.93
CA GLN A 453 -1.52 -23.59 21.23
C GLN A 453 -1.28 -23.20 19.76
N PRO A 454 -0.07 -23.34 19.25
CA PRO A 454 0.21 -23.11 17.84
C PRO A 454 -0.45 -24.17 16.96
N LEU A 455 -0.54 -23.89 15.67
CA LEU A 455 -1.01 -24.87 14.68
C LEU A 455 -0.12 -26.13 14.72
N ALA A 456 -0.74 -27.31 14.87
CA ALA A 456 -0.02 -28.58 15.00
C ALA A 456 0.80 -28.90 13.75
N ASP A 457 0.19 -28.70 12.57
CA ASP A 457 0.81 -28.92 11.27
C ASP A 457 0.90 -27.56 10.51
N PRO A 458 1.99 -26.81 10.71
CA PRO A 458 2.18 -25.54 10.05
C PRO A 458 2.24 -25.66 8.53
N VAL A 459 1.68 -24.66 7.86
CA VAL A 459 1.64 -24.55 6.41
C VAL A 459 2.40 -23.32 5.94
N LEU A 460 2.91 -23.39 4.70
CA LEU A 460 3.52 -22.27 4.00
C LEU A 460 2.51 -21.72 3.00
N PRO A 461 1.73 -20.69 3.33
CA PRO A 461 0.79 -20.10 2.39
C PRO A 461 1.57 -19.33 1.30
N LEU A 462 1.27 -19.62 0.04
CA LEU A 462 1.94 -19.04 -1.12
C LEU A 462 0.92 -18.37 -2.06
N GLY A 463 1.38 -17.43 -2.86
CA GLY A 463 0.59 -16.72 -3.83
C GLY A 463 0.52 -15.22 -3.59
N ASN A 464 -0.51 -14.57 -4.14
CA ASN A 464 -0.78 -13.18 -3.82
C ASN A 464 -1.38 -13.05 -2.40
N ARG A 465 -1.50 -11.84 -1.90
CA ARG A 465 -1.95 -11.55 -0.54
C ARG A 465 -3.31 -12.17 -0.18
N ARG A 466 -4.27 -12.19 -1.14
CA ARG A 466 -5.58 -12.84 -0.94
C ARG A 466 -5.47 -14.35 -0.83
N GLN A 467 -4.64 -14.97 -1.68
CA GLN A 467 -4.40 -16.42 -1.64
C GLN A 467 -3.70 -16.83 -0.35
N ILE A 468 -2.71 -16.04 0.10
CA ILE A 468 -2.02 -16.23 1.38
C ILE A 468 -3.02 -16.19 2.53
N ALA A 469 -3.86 -15.16 2.60
CA ALA A 469 -4.88 -15.02 3.64
C ALA A 469 -5.87 -16.20 3.64
N ARG A 470 -6.34 -16.64 2.46
CA ARG A 470 -7.24 -17.78 2.34
C ARG A 470 -6.60 -19.09 2.81
N LEU A 471 -5.38 -19.40 2.33
CA LEU A 471 -4.66 -20.64 2.71
C LEU A 471 -4.35 -20.66 4.21
N ALA A 472 -3.95 -19.52 4.77
CA ALA A 472 -3.74 -19.39 6.20
C ALA A 472 -5.06 -19.58 6.98
N ALA A 473 -6.14 -18.94 6.54
CA ALA A 473 -7.46 -19.08 7.15
C ALA A 473 -7.97 -20.53 7.12
N GLN A 474 -7.78 -21.25 6.02
CA GLN A 474 -8.13 -22.67 5.91
C GLN A 474 -7.34 -23.54 6.89
N ALA A 475 -6.03 -23.30 7.03
CA ALA A 475 -5.20 -24.03 7.98
C ALA A 475 -5.61 -23.76 9.44
N LEU A 476 -5.98 -22.53 9.76
CA LEU A 476 -6.43 -22.13 11.09
C LEU A 476 -7.85 -22.59 11.42
N ASN A 477 -8.69 -22.80 10.40
CA ASN A 477 -10.10 -23.19 10.54
C ASN A 477 -10.45 -24.48 9.78
N PRO A 478 -9.76 -25.62 10.04
CA PRO A 478 -9.94 -26.84 9.24
C PRO A 478 -11.33 -27.50 9.35
N LYS A 479 -12.15 -27.03 10.28
CA LYS A 479 -13.51 -27.55 10.54
C LYS A 479 -14.61 -26.54 10.21
N ALA A 480 -14.27 -25.43 9.55
CA ALA A 480 -15.30 -24.45 9.18
C ALA A 480 -16.19 -25.00 8.07
N GLU A 481 -17.43 -25.34 8.40
CA GLU A 481 -18.46 -25.79 7.46
C GLU A 481 -19.29 -24.62 6.92
N GLU A 482 -19.38 -23.54 7.69
CA GLU A 482 -20.09 -22.30 7.32
C GLU A 482 -19.11 -21.16 7.07
N PRO A 483 -19.47 -20.18 6.23
CA PRO A 483 -18.67 -18.98 6.03
C PRO A 483 -18.42 -18.23 7.34
N LEU A 484 -17.20 -17.78 7.55
CA LEU A 484 -16.83 -16.97 8.72
C LEU A 484 -17.39 -15.55 8.55
N PRO A 485 -18.14 -15.01 9.52
CA PRO A 485 -18.63 -13.65 9.48
C PRO A 485 -17.46 -12.68 9.66
N LEU A 486 -17.42 -11.62 8.86
CA LEU A 486 -16.35 -10.62 8.87
C LEU A 486 -16.87 -9.23 9.24
N PRO A 487 -15.99 -8.33 9.71
CA PRO A 487 -16.32 -6.94 9.93
C PRO A 487 -16.85 -6.24 8.67
N GLU A 488 -17.63 -5.19 8.87
CA GLU A 488 -18.02 -4.29 7.79
C GLU A 488 -16.78 -3.75 7.05
N ASN A 489 -16.85 -3.63 5.74
CA ASN A 489 -15.72 -3.26 4.86
C ASN A 489 -14.59 -4.30 4.74
N ALA A 490 -14.79 -5.55 5.15
CA ALA A 490 -13.84 -6.62 4.85
C ALA A 490 -13.69 -6.82 3.33
N PRO A 491 -12.47 -7.16 2.83
CA PRO A 491 -12.22 -7.33 1.39
C PRO A 491 -12.72 -8.68 0.83
N TYR A 492 -13.43 -9.46 1.62
CA TYR A 492 -13.97 -10.78 1.29
C TYR A 492 -15.47 -10.82 1.56
N GLY A 493 -16.22 -11.49 0.70
CA GLY A 493 -17.65 -11.67 0.95
C GLY A 493 -18.44 -12.27 -0.18
N ALA A 494 -19.73 -12.41 0.09
CA ALA A 494 -20.75 -12.75 -0.87
C ALA A 494 -21.57 -11.52 -1.29
N ILE A 495 -22.44 -11.74 -2.24
CA ILE A 495 -23.57 -10.85 -2.51
C ILE A 495 -24.88 -11.61 -2.34
N ALA A 496 -25.87 -10.97 -1.76
CA ALA A 496 -27.23 -11.46 -1.73
C ALA A 496 -28.03 -10.78 -2.85
N VAL A 497 -28.67 -11.58 -3.69
CA VAL A 497 -29.48 -11.07 -4.81
C VAL A 497 -30.96 -11.32 -4.50
N ASN A 498 -31.75 -10.25 -4.51
CA ASN A 498 -33.20 -10.35 -4.50
C ASN A 498 -33.68 -10.77 -5.89
N THR A 499 -33.96 -12.06 -6.07
CA THR A 499 -34.35 -12.65 -7.36
C THR A 499 -35.66 -12.10 -7.91
N ASP A 500 -36.59 -11.67 -7.04
CA ASP A 500 -37.87 -11.08 -7.47
C ASP A 500 -37.68 -9.66 -8.05
N ALA A 501 -36.67 -8.93 -7.57
CA ALA A 501 -36.33 -7.60 -8.08
C ALA A 501 -35.35 -7.63 -9.27
N CYS A 502 -34.48 -8.65 -9.32
CA CYS A 502 -33.43 -8.77 -10.33
C CYS A 502 -34.01 -9.10 -11.70
N THR A 503 -33.80 -8.21 -12.65
CA THR A 503 -34.25 -8.38 -14.07
C THR A 503 -33.19 -9.02 -14.97
N LEU A 504 -32.12 -9.57 -14.41
CA LEU A 504 -30.97 -10.13 -15.17
C LEU A 504 -30.47 -9.20 -16.29
N CYS A 505 -30.43 -7.88 -16.01
CA CYS A 505 -29.90 -6.89 -16.95
C CYS A 505 -28.39 -6.95 -17.11
N LEU A 506 -27.68 -7.67 -16.23
CA LEU A 506 -26.25 -7.98 -16.22
C LEU A 506 -25.32 -6.74 -16.15
N SER A 507 -25.86 -5.56 -15.82
CA SER A 507 -25.04 -4.36 -15.60
C SER A 507 -23.97 -4.57 -14.51
N CYS A 508 -24.28 -5.36 -13.49
CA CYS A 508 -23.36 -5.72 -12.41
C CYS A 508 -22.21 -6.61 -12.90
N VAL A 509 -22.40 -7.44 -13.92
CA VAL A 509 -21.36 -8.26 -14.55
C VAL A 509 -20.38 -7.39 -15.30
N SER A 510 -20.87 -6.49 -16.16
CA SER A 510 -20.01 -5.64 -16.99
C SER A 510 -19.08 -4.72 -16.22
N LEU A 511 -19.42 -4.38 -14.97
CA LEU A 511 -18.60 -3.50 -14.12
C LEU A 511 -17.80 -4.25 -13.04
N CYS A 512 -17.92 -5.56 -12.92
CA CYS A 512 -17.19 -6.31 -11.89
C CYS A 512 -15.68 -6.32 -12.18
N PRO A 513 -14.85 -5.63 -11.38
CA PRO A 513 -13.43 -5.47 -11.71
C PRO A 513 -12.61 -6.75 -11.54
N SER A 514 -13.09 -7.68 -10.71
CA SER A 514 -12.43 -8.95 -10.42
C SER A 514 -13.00 -10.14 -11.20
N GLY A 515 -14.07 -9.93 -11.97
CA GLY A 515 -14.77 -11.03 -12.64
C GLY A 515 -15.50 -11.98 -11.69
N ALA A 516 -15.77 -11.56 -10.45
CA ALA A 516 -16.54 -12.36 -9.51
C ALA A 516 -17.98 -12.61 -9.98
N LEU A 517 -18.56 -11.65 -10.71
CA LEU A 517 -19.85 -11.77 -11.36
C LEU A 517 -19.66 -12.07 -12.85
N ILE A 518 -20.33 -13.10 -13.33
CA ILE A 518 -20.21 -13.57 -14.70
C ILE A 518 -21.60 -13.94 -15.23
N ASP A 519 -21.85 -13.69 -16.50
CA ASP A 519 -23.04 -14.13 -17.21
C ASP A 519 -22.88 -15.57 -17.77
N ASN A 520 -23.94 -16.09 -18.33
CA ASN A 520 -23.90 -17.31 -19.10
C ASN A 520 -24.32 -16.96 -20.54
N PRO A 521 -23.47 -17.25 -21.56
CA PRO A 521 -23.77 -16.90 -22.95
C PRO A 521 -24.95 -17.68 -23.54
N ASP A 522 -25.30 -18.84 -22.98
CA ASP A 522 -26.33 -19.74 -23.52
C ASP A 522 -27.72 -19.48 -22.92
N LYS A 523 -27.79 -18.85 -21.75
CA LYS A 523 -29.05 -18.58 -21.04
C LYS A 523 -28.96 -17.38 -20.10
N PRO A 524 -30.11 -16.70 -19.83
CA PRO A 524 -30.16 -15.63 -18.86
C PRO A 524 -29.84 -16.13 -17.44
N GLN A 525 -28.58 -15.93 -17.02
CA GLN A 525 -28.08 -16.44 -15.74
C GLN A 525 -27.05 -15.49 -15.17
N LEU A 526 -27.12 -15.23 -13.88
CA LEU A 526 -26.13 -14.49 -13.11
C LEU A 526 -25.36 -15.48 -12.22
N ASN A 527 -24.07 -15.61 -12.49
CA ASN A 527 -23.16 -16.45 -11.73
C ASN A 527 -22.23 -15.61 -10.87
N PHE A 528 -21.76 -16.20 -9.77
CA PHE A 528 -20.89 -15.53 -8.81
C PHE A 528 -19.85 -16.50 -8.25
N GLN A 529 -18.60 -16.00 -8.11
CA GLN A 529 -17.51 -16.69 -7.46
C GLN A 529 -17.11 -15.94 -6.19
N HIS A 530 -17.28 -16.54 -5.02
CA HIS A 530 -17.03 -15.92 -3.71
C HIS A 530 -15.59 -15.46 -3.55
N ASP A 531 -14.62 -16.32 -3.88
CA ASP A 531 -13.19 -16.05 -3.69
C ASP A 531 -12.70 -14.84 -4.50
N ALA A 532 -13.30 -14.57 -5.64
CA ALA A 532 -12.95 -13.44 -6.49
C ALA A 532 -13.59 -12.11 -6.04
N CYS A 533 -14.59 -12.12 -5.15
CA CYS A 533 -15.30 -10.90 -4.74
C CYS A 533 -14.43 -9.99 -3.87
N LEU A 534 -14.36 -8.71 -4.24
CA LEU A 534 -13.59 -7.67 -3.53
C LEU A 534 -14.43 -6.85 -2.54
N GLN A 535 -15.73 -7.09 -2.46
CA GLN A 535 -16.67 -6.27 -1.68
C GLN A 535 -16.62 -4.77 -2.02
N CYS A 536 -16.24 -4.42 -3.26
CA CYS A 536 -16.03 -3.03 -3.68
C CYS A 536 -17.33 -2.22 -3.87
N GLY A 537 -18.49 -2.88 -3.96
CA GLY A 537 -19.79 -2.23 -4.04
C GLY A 537 -20.26 -1.78 -5.44
N LEU A 538 -19.42 -1.89 -6.50
CA LEU A 538 -19.82 -1.48 -7.87
C LEU A 538 -21.12 -2.14 -8.33
N CYS A 539 -21.26 -3.44 -8.12
CA CYS A 539 -22.45 -4.19 -8.51
C CYS A 539 -23.72 -3.68 -7.81
N LYS A 540 -23.60 -3.26 -6.53
CA LYS A 540 -24.69 -2.66 -5.77
C LYS A 540 -25.04 -1.27 -6.31
N GLY A 541 -24.02 -0.43 -6.54
CA GLY A 541 -24.21 0.95 -6.98
C GLY A 541 -24.81 1.08 -8.38
N ILE A 542 -24.49 0.15 -9.30
CA ILE A 542 -25.00 0.18 -10.67
C ILE A 542 -26.35 -0.51 -10.85
N CYS A 543 -26.81 -1.28 -9.86
CA CYS A 543 -28.04 -2.06 -9.98
C CYS A 543 -29.26 -1.12 -10.07
N PRO A 544 -29.97 -1.05 -11.21
CA PRO A 544 -31.10 -0.14 -11.35
C PRO A 544 -32.33 -0.56 -10.54
N GLU A 545 -32.30 -1.78 -9.99
CA GLU A 545 -33.41 -2.38 -9.24
C GLU A 545 -33.08 -2.55 -7.74
N ASP A 546 -31.91 -2.03 -7.28
CA ASP A 546 -31.43 -2.19 -5.90
C ASP A 546 -31.48 -3.66 -5.39
N ALA A 547 -31.29 -4.60 -6.32
CA ALA A 547 -31.45 -6.02 -6.04
C ALA A 547 -30.25 -6.67 -5.33
N ILE A 548 -29.15 -5.94 -5.09
CA ILE A 548 -27.89 -6.50 -4.59
C ILE A 548 -27.53 -5.92 -3.23
N ALA A 549 -27.27 -6.80 -2.26
CA ALA A 549 -26.70 -6.47 -0.97
C ALA A 549 -25.32 -7.14 -0.81
N LEU A 550 -24.39 -6.44 -0.16
CA LEU A 550 -23.06 -6.99 0.18
C LEU A 550 -23.16 -7.76 1.49
N VAL A 551 -22.46 -8.91 1.58
CA VAL A 551 -22.42 -9.75 2.77
C VAL A 551 -20.95 -10.04 3.11
N PRO A 552 -20.33 -9.29 4.06
CA PRO A 552 -18.96 -9.53 4.48
C PRO A 552 -18.81 -10.89 5.14
N GLN A 553 -18.10 -11.80 4.52
CA GLN A 553 -17.86 -13.16 5.03
C GLN A 553 -16.69 -13.81 4.29
N LEU A 554 -16.07 -14.82 4.88
CA LEU A 554 -15.05 -15.64 4.25
C LEU A 554 -15.53 -17.09 4.16
N ASP A 555 -15.85 -17.51 2.95
CA ASP A 555 -16.20 -18.90 2.66
C ASP A 555 -14.93 -19.69 2.31
N LEU A 556 -14.57 -20.63 3.19
CA LEU A 556 -13.36 -21.46 3.07
C LEU A 556 -13.60 -22.76 2.31
N SER A 557 -14.84 -23.05 1.89
CA SER A 557 -15.19 -24.24 1.13
C SER A 557 -14.60 -24.23 -0.29
N ASP A 558 -14.49 -25.40 -0.89
CA ASP A 558 -14.07 -25.54 -2.29
C ASP A 558 -15.11 -24.94 -3.26
N ALA A 559 -16.38 -24.89 -2.86
CA ALA A 559 -17.46 -24.28 -3.63
C ALA A 559 -17.21 -22.77 -3.86
N ALA A 560 -16.55 -22.09 -2.92
CA ALA A 560 -16.20 -20.67 -3.06
C ALA A 560 -15.24 -20.37 -4.23
N LEU A 561 -14.48 -21.38 -4.69
CA LEU A 561 -13.55 -21.28 -5.82
C LEU A 561 -14.23 -21.52 -7.17
N SER A 562 -15.49 -21.92 -7.17
CA SER A 562 -16.28 -22.17 -8.37
C SER A 562 -17.45 -21.21 -8.50
N GLN A 563 -17.98 -21.09 -9.70
CA GLN A 563 -19.13 -20.25 -9.96
C GLN A 563 -20.43 -20.89 -9.43
N GLN A 564 -21.22 -20.10 -8.74
CA GLN A 564 -22.53 -20.47 -8.23
C GLN A 564 -23.62 -19.63 -8.88
N VAL A 565 -24.74 -20.25 -9.22
CA VAL A 565 -25.87 -19.54 -9.81
C VAL A 565 -26.59 -18.73 -8.75
N LEU A 566 -26.68 -17.42 -8.90
CA LEU A 566 -27.42 -16.53 -8.03
C LEU A 566 -28.85 -16.26 -8.52
N ASN A 567 -29.04 -16.16 -9.84
CA ASN A 567 -30.34 -15.97 -10.47
C ASN A 567 -30.33 -16.56 -11.88
N GLU A 568 -31.43 -17.17 -12.29
CA GLU A 568 -31.62 -17.78 -13.59
C GLU A 568 -33.07 -17.66 -14.01
N GLU A 569 -33.30 -17.29 -15.27
CA GLU A 569 -34.64 -17.27 -15.89
C GLU A 569 -34.64 -17.94 -17.26
N GLU A 570 -35.84 -18.28 -17.72
CA GLU A 570 -36.02 -18.72 -19.09
C GLU A 570 -35.86 -17.54 -20.06
N PRO A 571 -35.21 -17.73 -21.23
CA PRO A 571 -35.13 -16.73 -22.25
C PRO A 571 -36.51 -16.45 -22.85
N PHE A 572 -36.78 -15.19 -23.25
CA PHE A 572 -38.00 -14.80 -23.90
C PHE A 572 -38.01 -15.30 -25.36
N ALA A 573 -39.14 -15.86 -25.82
CA ALA A 573 -39.29 -16.29 -27.21
C ALA A 573 -39.82 -15.14 -28.06
N CYS A 574 -39.16 -14.83 -29.18
CA CYS A 574 -39.58 -13.83 -30.13
C CYS A 574 -40.98 -14.09 -30.64
N VAL A 575 -41.88 -13.10 -30.56
CA VAL A 575 -43.29 -13.22 -30.98
C VAL A 575 -43.48 -13.41 -32.50
N GLU A 576 -42.43 -13.19 -33.30
CA GLU A 576 -42.47 -13.36 -34.75
C GLU A 576 -41.86 -14.68 -35.23
N CYS A 577 -40.64 -15.01 -34.79
CA CYS A 577 -39.91 -16.16 -35.31
C CYS A 577 -39.69 -17.28 -34.25
N GLY A 578 -40.07 -17.08 -33.00
CA GLY A 578 -39.87 -18.05 -31.91
C GLY A 578 -38.44 -18.19 -31.45
N ALA A 579 -37.48 -17.44 -32.02
CA ALA A 579 -36.09 -17.48 -31.54
C ALA A 579 -35.99 -16.97 -30.11
N LEU A 580 -35.23 -17.66 -29.28
CA LEU A 580 -34.98 -17.23 -27.90
C LEU A 580 -34.07 -16.00 -27.87
N PHE A 581 -34.46 -14.98 -27.14
CA PHE A 581 -33.65 -13.77 -26.95
C PHE A 581 -34.02 -13.06 -25.65
N GLY A 582 -33.06 -12.34 -25.04
CA GLY A 582 -33.31 -11.54 -23.86
C GLY A 582 -33.86 -12.33 -22.65
N VAL A 583 -34.16 -11.60 -21.61
CA VAL A 583 -34.70 -12.12 -20.33
C VAL A 583 -36.19 -11.85 -20.26
N LYS A 584 -36.98 -12.84 -19.85
CA LYS A 584 -38.44 -12.73 -19.81
C LYS A 584 -38.92 -11.59 -18.93
N SER A 585 -38.45 -11.51 -17.69
CA SER A 585 -38.81 -10.44 -16.75
C SER A 585 -38.40 -9.04 -17.26
N THR A 586 -37.25 -8.92 -17.91
CA THR A 586 -36.77 -7.67 -18.52
C THR A 586 -37.69 -7.23 -19.65
N VAL A 587 -38.04 -8.13 -20.56
CA VAL A 587 -38.93 -7.80 -21.70
C VAL A 587 -40.31 -7.41 -21.19
N GLU A 588 -40.88 -8.15 -20.23
CA GLU A 588 -42.18 -7.85 -19.64
C GLU A 588 -42.18 -6.49 -18.92
N ARG A 589 -41.15 -6.18 -18.16
CA ARG A 589 -41.01 -4.91 -17.43
C ARG A 589 -40.81 -3.71 -18.37
N ILE A 590 -40.06 -3.89 -19.44
CA ILE A 590 -39.94 -2.87 -20.49
C ILE A 590 -41.31 -2.62 -21.15
N MET A 591 -42.07 -3.69 -21.42
CA MET A 591 -43.42 -3.56 -21.94
C MET A 591 -44.32 -2.76 -20.99
N GLU A 592 -44.34 -3.07 -19.70
CA GLU A 592 -45.13 -2.35 -18.69
C GLU A 592 -44.78 -0.86 -18.61
N LYS A 593 -43.46 -0.54 -18.63
CA LYS A 593 -42.98 0.84 -18.50
C LYS A 593 -43.17 1.68 -19.76
N LEU A 594 -43.04 1.10 -20.95
CA LEU A 594 -42.99 1.85 -22.21
C LEU A 594 -44.24 1.74 -23.05
N ALA A 595 -44.99 0.63 -23.01
CA ALA A 595 -46.21 0.47 -23.81
C ALA A 595 -47.30 1.45 -23.36
N GLY A 596 -47.74 2.30 -24.28
CA GLY A 596 -48.77 3.30 -24.01
C GLY A 596 -48.32 4.58 -23.31
N THR A 597 -47.10 4.62 -22.74
CA THR A 597 -46.56 5.78 -22.01
C THR A 597 -45.52 6.55 -22.82
N HIS A 598 -44.67 5.86 -23.58
CA HIS A 598 -43.64 6.48 -24.39
C HIS A 598 -44.12 6.73 -25.83
N PRO A 599 -43.94 7.93 -26.42
CA PRO A 599 -44.44 8.29 -27.76
C PRO A 599 -44.02 7.29 -28.85
N MET A 600 -42.84 6.70 -28.77
CA MET A 600 -42.33 5.71 -29.72
C MET A 600 -43.10 4.39 -29.67
N PHE A 601 -43.66 4.02 -28.52
CA PHE A 601 -44.38 2.76 -28.25
C PHE A 601 -45.88 2.99 -27.94
N ALA A 602 -46.43 4.11 -28.41
CA ALA A 602 -47.82 4.49 -28.15
C ALA A 602 -48.83 3.62 -28.89
N SER A 603 -48.44 2.98 -30.03
CA SER A 603 -49.31 2.03 -30.75
C SER A 603 -48.96 0.58 -30.40
N SER A 604 -49.97 -0.32 -30.51
CA SER A 604 -49.82 -1.75 -30.27
C SER A 604 -48.75 -2.41 -31.12
N ASP A 605 -48.60 -1.98 -32.38
CA ASP A 605 -47.62 -2.56 -33.31
C ASP A 605 -46.20 -2.13 -32.98
N LYS A 606 -46.00 -0.90 -32.52
CA LYS A 606 -44.69 -0.41 -32.08
C LYS A 606 -44.32 -1.02 -30.70
N ALA A 607 -45.26 -1.21 -29.80
CA ALA A 607 -45.04 -1.88 -28.55
C ALA A 607 -44.66 -3.37 -28.74
N ARG A 608 -45.24 -4.05 -29.76
CA ARG A 608 -44.90 -5.43 -30.12
C ARG A 608 -43.43 -5.60 -30.53
N MET A 609 -42.78 -4.56 -31.06
CA MET A 609 -41.34 -4.63 -31.39
C MET A 609 -40.43 -4.85 -30.18
N ILE A 610 -40.87 -4.54 -28.94
CA ILE A 610 -40.13 -4.84 -27.71
C ILE A 610 -40.02 -6.35 -27.53
N GLN A 611 -41.00 -7.12 -28.00
CA GLN A 611 -41.07 -8.58 -27.89
C GLN A 611 -40.46 -9.34 -29.08
N MET A 612 -39.74 -8.63 -29.97
CA MET A 612 -39.06 -9.21 -31.14
C MET A 612 -37.56 -9.30 -30.91
N CYS A 613 -36.94 -10.37 -31.40
CA CYS A 613 -35.49 -10.44 -31.51
C CYS A 613 -34.94 -9.37 -32.46
N ASP A 614 -33.64 -9.08 -32.36
CA ASP A 614 -33.02 -8.00 -33.13
C ASP A 614 -33.24 -8.13 -34.64
N ASN A 615 -33.14 -9.35 -35.19
CA ASN A 615 -33.39 -9.59 -36.62
C ASN A 615 -34.83 -9.26 -37.01
N CYS A 616 -35.83 -9.70 -36.24
CA CYS A 616 -37.24 -9.41 -36.52
C CYS A 616 -37.56 -7.94 -36.29
N ARG A 617 -36.95 -7.31 -35.30
CA ARG A 617 -37.11 -5.86 -35.02
C ARG A 617 -36.59 -5.01 -36.18
N VAL A 618 -35.38 -5.31 -36.65
CA VAL A 618 -34.79 -4.62 -37.83
C VAL A 618 -35.64 -4.82 -39.05
N ASN A 619 -36.10 -6.05 -39.33
CA ASN A 619 -36.98 -6.34 -40.46
C ASN A 619 -38.33 -5.58 -40.36
N ALA A 620 -38.94 -5.56 -39.16
CA ALA A 620 -40.19 -4.83 -38.93
C ALA A 620 -40.02 -3.30 -39.11
N GLN A 621 -38.91 -2.74 -38.64
CA GLN A 621 -38.57 -1.32 -38.84
C GLN A 621 -38.31 -0.99 -40.31
N PHE A 622 -37.66 -1.90 -41.05
CA PHE A 622 -37.36 -1.71 -42.46
C PHE A 622 -38.62 -1.76 -43.35
N GLN A 623 -39.63 -2.51 -42.92
CA GLN A 623 -40.91 -2.66 -43.65
C GLN A 623 -41.95 -1.56 -43.30
N GLN A 624 -41.68 -0.70 -42.30
CA GLN A 624 -42.59 0.42 -41.99
C GLN A 624 -42.58 1.47 -43.09
N GLU A 625 -43.78 1.93 -43.47
CA GLU A 625 -43.98 2.96 -44.53
C GLU A 625 -43.28 4.30 -44.21
N ASP A 626 -43.05 4.62 -42.93
CA ASP A 626 -42.39 5.84 -42.43
C ASP A 626 -40.88 5.67 -42.16
N ASN A 627 -40.22 4.67 -42.72
CA ASN A 627 -38.79 4.45 -42.50
C ASN A 627 -37.92 5.52 -43.17
N PRO A 628 -37.21 6.39 -42.42
CA PRO A 628 -36.35 7.42 -43.03
C PRO A 628 -35.16 6.85 -43.81
N PHE A 629 -34.86 5.55 -43.66
CA PHE A 629 -33.81 4.83 -44.40
C PHE A 629 -34.36 4.00 -45.57
N GLN A 630 -35.67 3.98 -45.82
CA GLN A 630 -36.18 3.47 -47.09
C GLN A 630 -35.65 4.40 -48.18
N SER A 631 -34.70 3.93 -48.94
CA SER A 631 -34.35 4.58 -50.18
C SER A 631 -35.63 4.67 -51.00
N ASN A 632 -36.12 5.86 -51.26
CA ASN A 632 -37.06 6.09 -52.38
C ASN A 632 -36.61 5.23 -53.55
N PRO A 633 -37.55 4.59 -54.29
CA PRO A 633 -37.20 3.82 -55.48
C PRO A 633 -36.15 4.62 -56.24
N LYS A 634 -34.96 4.02 -56.42
CA LYS A 634 -33.85 4.71 -57.10
C LYS A 634 -34.44 5.46 -58.31
N PRO A 635 -34.25 6.78 -58.41
CA PRO A 635 -34.75 7.51 -59.53
C PRO A 635 -34.27 6.78 -60.79
N ARG A 636 -35.20 6.40 -61.66
CA ARG A 636 -34.89 5.69 -62.89
C ARG A 636 -33.75 6.46 -63.55
N VAL A 637 -32.62 5.81 -63.73
CA VAL A 637 -31.50 6.43 -64.44
C VAL A 637 -32.00 6.75 -65.84
N VAL A 638 -32.22 8.02 -66.10
CA VAL A 638 -32.57 8.49 -67.39
C VAL A 638 -31.31 8.38 -68.26
N THR A 639 -31.28 7.41 -69.13
CA THR A 639 -30.16 7.22 -70.04
C THR A 639 -30.26 8.24 -71.19
N THR A 640 -29.17 8.45 -71.88
CA THR A 640 -29.13 9.31 -73.10
C THR A 640 -30.19 8.88 -74.15
N GLU A 641 -30.46 7.57 -74.21
CA GLU A 641 -31.51 7.01 -75.09
C GLU A 641 -32.92 7.40 -74.63
N ASP A 642 -33.20 7.43 -73.28
CA ASP A 642 -34.49 7.92 -72.77
C ASP A 642 -34.69 9.42 -73.05
N TYR A 643 -33.59 10.17 -73.11
CA TYR A 643 -33.63 11.59 -73.43
C TYR A 643 -33.88 11.81 -74.93
N PHE A 644 -33.26 11.04 -75.81
CA PHE A 644 -33.45 11.11 -77.26
C PHE A 644 -34.81 10.54 -77.74
N SER A 645 -35.32 9.51 -77.06
CA SER A 645 -36.62 8.91 -77.37
C SER A 645 -37.81 9.85 -77.07
N LYS A 646 -37.61 10.91 -76.29
CA LYS A 646 -38.62 11.94 -75.99
C LYS A 646 -38.53 13.15 -76.89
N ARG A 647 -37.55 13.24 -77.79
CA ARG A 647 -37.50 14.25 -78.81
C ARG A 647 -38.41 13.80 -79.94
N LYS A 648 -39.55 14.49 -80.12
CA LYS A 648 -40.33 14.42 -81.35
C LYS A 648 -39.61 15.34 -82.33
N ASP A 649 -38.87 14.76 -83.24
CA ASP A 649 -38.37 15.52 -84.37
C ASP A 649 -39.54 15.88 -85.24
N HIS A 650 -39.65 17.18 -85.56
CA HIS A 650 -40.57 17.73 -86.51
C HIS A 650 -40.05 17.47 -87.92
#